data_5c524cb64f22092d19e434d908b87715
#
_entry.id   5c524cb64f22092d19e434d908b87715
#
_cell.length_a   1.000
_cell.length_b   1.000
_cell.length_c   1.000
_cell.angle_alpha   90.00
_cell.angle_beta   90.00
_cell.angle_gamma   90.00
#
_symmetry.space_group_name_H-M   'P 1'
#
loop_
_entity.id
_entity.type
_entity.pdbx_description
1 polymer ?
#
loop_
_entity_poly.entity_id
_entity_poly.type
_entity_poly.pdbx_seq_one_letter_code
_entity_poly.pdbx_strand_id
1 'polypeptide(L)'
;MNETLRRRFLGAAYVSLVIVTTIVVVWTMRQGWAVYKLRRGVGDTWFHSADGRPWFRMDEQRRDVSLDEIAPDMRNAVIAVEDHRFYHHFGIDPIGLGRAVWRDVRGANRLEGGSTLTQQLARTLFLSNKRTPARKAQEAVIALLLEQELSKKQILELYLNRIYLSGGVYGVETMSQNLFGKSASRLTLPEAAMIAGLIRAPSALSPWTNYDGALDRRRVVLMRMRQEGFITPAQEKAASDVRPRIRPFPGATEARHGYAKEFLRQQFRDRFGGDHPPDWTVRTTFMPDLQDAAERAVENGLRRFGKPDLQAALVAIDPATGDILAMVGGRDFRQSQFNRAWRSRRQPGSAFKPFLFAAALSNGYSPVSVLGGLSSIPPQGPDEWAPRNAGDEQAESLTLRAALLESNNRAAALLQQQIGSKPVLRLASDVGMRDLPDVPSLSLGTGVVSPLELTAAYAAFPNGGFAVRPRAITQVTDADGSVAFDNPARQDRVISDAVAFQMVSMMQDVLDRGTAAAARTTYGVRFPSAGKTGTTDDFKDAWFVGFTTSTVVGVWVGEDQPATIGREAYGARYALPIWSEFIRATTRKRPAREFVPASEMQEVTLCRVSYLKPVEECPTYTEYFKKGDAIPSQLCPVHQGSVKQQIQRAVQGFFKGLGKKLKGIFR
;
A
#
# COMPACT_ATOMS: atom_id res chain seq x y z
N MET A 1 47.04 -2.41 -29.44
CA MET A 1 46.16 -3.45 -28.84
C MET A 1 46.69 -4.80 -29.34
N ASN A 2 47.16 -5.63 -28.42
CA ASN A 2 47.91 -6.88 -28.73
C ASN A 2 46.95 -7.89 -29.41
N GLU A 3 47.44 -8.62 -30.43
CA GLU A 3 46.62 -9.53 -31.29
C GLU A 3 45.86 -10.59 -30.45
N THR A 4 46.44 -11.05 -29.36
CA THR A 4 45.81 -11.94 -28.36
C THR A 4 44.65 -11.29 -27.62
N LEU A 5 44.72 -10.00 -27.30
CA LEU A 5 43.62 -9.26 -26.65
C LEU A 5 42.46 -9.06 -27.65
N ARG A 6 42.75 -8.77 -28.90
CA ARG A 6 41.78 -8.64 -29.99
C ARG A 6 41.02 -9.96 -30.25
N ARG A 7 41.74 -11.11 -30.28
CA ARG A 7 41.12 -12.44 -30.45
C ARG A 7 40.21 -12.80 -29.25
N ARG A 8 40.64 -12.51 -28.02
CA ARG A 8 39.79 -12.72 -26.80
C ARG A 8 38.56 -11.82 -26.82
N PHE A 9 38.70 -10.56 -27.23
CA PHE A 9 37.57 -9.62 -27.33
C PHE A 9 36.56 -10.08 -28.40
N LEU A 10 37.04 -10.49 -29.58
CA LEU A 10 36.19 -11.03 -30.67
C LEU A 10 35.51 -12.33 -30.24
N GLY A 11 36.19 -13.23 -29.53
CA GLY A 11 35.61 -14.46 -28.99
C GLY A 11 34.52 -14.19 -27.97
N ALA A 12 34.76 -13.27 -27.02
CA ALA A 12 33.75 -12.86 -26.03
C ALA A 12 32.55 -12.19 -26.71
N ALA A 13 32.77 -11.33 -27.69
CA ALA A 13 31.70 -10.68 -28.45
C ALA A 13 30.85 -11.70 -29.25
N TYR A 14 31.50 -12.71 -29.87
CA TYR A 14 30.81 -13.80 -30.57
C TYR A 14 29.96 -14.64 -29.62
N VAL A 15 30.51 -15.06 -28.45
CA VAL A 15 29.76 -15.80 -27.42
C VAL A 15 28.58 -15.00 -26.91
N SER A 16 28.78 -13.70 -26.65
CA SER A 16 27.69 -12.80 -26.21
C SER A 16 26.61 -12.68 -27.28
N LEU A 17 26.99 -12.57 -28.56
CA LEU A 17 26.05 -12.52 -29.69
C LEU A 17 25.23 -13.81 -29.79
N VAL A 18 25.87 -14.97 -29.67
CA VAL A 18 25.18 -16.27 -29.68
C VAL A 18 24.19 -16.39 -28.53
N ILE A 19 24.60 -16.00 -27.30
CA ILE A 19 23.73 -16.03 -26.14
C ILE A 19 22.52 -15.11 -26.35
N VAL A 20 22.73 -13.86 -26.79
CA VAL A 20 21.65 -12.90 -27.03
C VAL A 20 20.71 -13.42 -28.12
N THR A 21 21.25 -13.94 -29.24
CA THR A 21 20.44 -14.52 -30.33
C THR A 21 19.60 -15.69 -29.82
N THR A 22 20.19 -16.60 -29.05
CA THR A 22 19.46 -17.73 -28.46
C THR A 22 18.33 -17.26 -27.55
N ILE A 23 18.59 -16.29 -26.68
CA ILE A 23 17.55 -15.70 -25.80
C ILE A 23 16.41 -15.09 -26.63
N VAL A 24 16.72 -14.34 -27.68
CA VAL A 24 15.70 -13.72 -28.55
C VAL A 24 14.89 -14.80 -29.30
N VAL A 25 15.54 -15.84 -29.81
CA VAL A 25 14.84 -16.94 -30.50
C VAL A 25 13.91 -17.68 -29.56
N VAL A 26 14.40 -18.08 -28.38
CA VAL A 26 13.59 -18.78 -27.37
C VAL A 26 12.40 -17.89 -26.92
N TRP A 27 12.65 -16.60 -26.72
CA TRP A 27 11.59 -15.65 -26.37
C TRP A 27 10.54 -15.55 -27.48
N THR A 28 10.96 -15.39 -28.73
CA THR A 28 10.05 -15.30 -29.90
C THR A 28 9.21 -16.58 -30.05
N MET A 29 9.84 -17.77 -29.93
CA MET A 29 9.12 -19.04 -29.97
C MET A 29 8.06 -19.14 -28.86
N ARG A 30 8.40 -18.71 -27.63
CA ARG A 30 7.47 -18.66 -26.53
C ARG A 30 6.28 -17.73 -26.80
N GLN A 31 6.55 -16.54 -27.38
CA GLN A 31 5.47 -15.61 -27.75
C GLN A 31 4.60 -16.19 -28.90
N GLY A 32 5.22 -16.80 -29.90
CA GLY A 32 4.49 -17.48 -30.98
C GLY A 32 3.55 -18.58 -30.45
N TRP A 33 4.01 -19.37 -29.48
CA TRP A 33 3.17 -20.37 -28.82
C TRP A 33 2.02 -19.73 -28.03
N ALA A 34 2.28 -18.65 -27.32
CA ALA A 34 1.25 -17.91 -26.58
C ALA A 34 0.19 -17.31 -27.53
N VAL A 35 0.61 -16.71 -28.64
CA VAL A 35 -0.29 -16.19 -29.69
C VAL A 35 -1.11 -17.32 -30.32
N TYR A 36 -0.48 -18.46 -30.61
CA TYR A 36 -1.18 -19.65 -31.16
C TYR A 36 -2.29 -20.14 -30.22
N LYS A 37 -2.05 -20.12 -28.89
CA LYS A 37 -3.07 -20.47 -27.90
C LYS A 37 -4.30 -19.54 -27.95
N LEU A 38 -4.15 -18.28 -28.36
CA LEU A 38 -5.30 -17.35 -28.53
C LEU A 38 -6.35 -17.83 -29.53
N ARG A 39 -5.99 -18.67 -30.50
CA ARG A 39 -6.96 -19.31 -31.42
C ARG A 39 -8.00 -20.16 -30.69
N ARG A 40 -7.67 -20.68 -29.49
CA ARG A 40 -8.56 -21.51 -28.66
C ARG A 40 -9.45 -20.69 -27.72
N GLY A 41 -9.35 -19.38 -27.79
CA GLY A 41 -10.04 -18.43 -26.91
C GLY A 41 -9.13 -17.91 -25.81
N VAL A 42 -9.49 -16.75 -25.28
CA VAL A 42 -8.83 -16.16 -24.11
C VAL A 42 -9.62 -16.61 -22.89
N GLY A 43 -9.02 -17.46 -22.05
CA GLY A 43 -9.65 -17.95 -20.84
C GLY A 43 -9.68 -16.94 -19.70
N ASP A 44 -10.18 -17.36 -18.56
CA ASP A 44 -10.32 -16.55 -17.36
C ASP A 44 -9.15 -16.74 -16.40
N THR A 45 -8.48 -15.66 -16.03
CA THR A 45 -7.53 -15.68 -14.91
C THR A 45 -8.30 -15.53 -13.60
N TRP A 46 -8.20 -16.55 -12.74
CA TRP A 46 -8.89 -16.58 -11.46
C TRP A 46 -7.95 -16.19 -10.32
N PHE A 47 -8.40 -15.30 -9.46
CA PHE A 47 -7.77 -14.97 -8.19
C PHE A 47 -8.43 -15.79 -7.08
N HIS A 48 -7.61 -16.53 -6.36
CA HIS A 48 -8.02 -17.35 -5.23
C HIS A 48 -7.63 -16.64 -3.93
N SER A 49 -8.51 -16.66 -2.95
CA SER A 49 -8.25 -16.15 -1.60
C SER A 49 -7.18 -16.98 -0.88
N ALA A 50 -6.73 -16.53 0.28
CA ALA A 50 -5.69 -17.18 1.08
C ALA A 50 -6.03 -18.65 1.45
N ASP A 51 -7.32 -19.00 1.57
CA ASP A 51 -7.81 -20.35 1.84
C ASP A 51 -7.95 -21.22 0.57
N GLY A 52 -7.53 -20.70 -0.59
CA GLY A 52 -7.53 -21.43 -1.86
C GLY A 52 -8.88 -21.42 -2.60
N ARG A 53 -9.93 -20.78 -2.07
CA ARG A 53 -11.22 -20.69 -2.77
C ARG A 53 -11.18 -19.64 -3.90
N PRO A 54 -11.86 -19.88 -5.03
CA PRO A 54 -12.04 -18.85 -6.05
C PRO A 54 -12.71 -17.61 -5.44
N TRP A 55 -12.12 -16.45 -5.70
CA TRP A 55 -12.58 -15.19 -5.14
C TRP A 55 -13.14 -14.25 -6.22
N PHE A 56 -12.35 -13.98 -7.26
CA PHE A 56 -12.79 -13.15 -8.38
C PHE A 56 -11.98 -13.46 -9.65
N ARG A 57 -12.50 -13.03 -10.81
CA ARG A 57 -11.79 -13.11 -12.09
C ARG A 57 -11.06 -11.82 -12.38
N MET A 58 -10.01 -11.90 -13.20
CA MET A 58 -9.28 -10.72 -13.69
C MET A 58 -10.25 -9.67 -14.24
N ASP A 59 -11.21 -10.12 -15.04
CA ASP A 59 -12.22 -9.30 -15.71
C ASP A 59 -13.63 -9.78 -15.36
N GLU A 60 -14.07 -9.54 -14.10
CA GLU A 60 -15.37 -10.01 -13.60
C GLU A 60 -16.58 -9.54 -14.41
N GLN A 61 -16.46 -8.36 -15.00
CA GLN A 61 -17.57 -7.70 -15.73
C GLN A 61 -17.48 -7.89 -17.23
N ARG A 62 -16.36 -8.44 -17.73
CA ARG A 62 -16.13 -8.56 -19.15
C ARG A 62 -17.15 -9.48 -19.81
N ARG A 63 -17.77 -8.96 -20.85
CA ARG A 63 -18.67 -9.69 -21.74
C ARG A 63 -18.06 -9.65 -23.12
N ASP A 64 -17.53 -10.79 -23.57
CA ASP A 64 -17.01 -10.94 -24.91
C ASP A 64 -18.18 -11.12 -25.88
N VAL A 65 -18.14 -10.39 -26.98
CA VAL A 65 -19.11 -10.47 -28.06
C VAL A 65 -18.37 -10.61 -29.40
N SER A 66 -19.02 -11.25 -30.37
CA SER A 66 -18.47 -11.33 -31.71
C SER A 66 -18.40 -9.95 -32.36
N LEU A 67 -17.52 -9.78 -33.35
CA LEU A 67 -17.37 -8.50 -34.06
C LEU A 67 -18.69 -8.05 -34.69
N ASP A 68 -19.52 -9.00 -35.14
CA ASP A 68 -20.81 -8.70 -35.76
C ASP A 68 -21.87 -8.22 -34.76
N GLU A 69 -21.68 -8.52 -33.47
CA GLU A 69 -22.51 -7.98 -32.36
C GLU A 69 -22.04 -6.61 -31.88
N ILE A 70 -21.06 -5.98 -32.53
CA ILE A 70 -20.61 -4.61 -32.24
C ILE A 70 -21.07 -3.70 -33.39
N ALA A 71 -21.76 -2.60 -33.06
CA ALA A 71 -22.25 -1.65 -34.05
C ALA A 71 -21.16 -1.20 -35.04
N PRO A 72 -21.48 -1.08 -36.35
CA PRO A 72 -20.51 -0.59 -37.35
C PRO A 72 -19.88 0.75 -36.97
N ASP A 73 -20.67 1.68 -36.41
CA ASP A 73 -20.18 2.99 -35.97
C ASP A 73 -19.09 2.87 -34.89
N MET A 74 -19.20 1.88 -33.99
CA MET A 74 -18.19 1.65 -32.95
C MET A 74 -16.88 1.13 -33.55
N ARG A 75 -16.96 0.17 -34.47
CA ARG A 75 -15.78 -0.38 -35.19
C ARG A 75 -15.08 0.73 -35.97
N ASN A 76 -15.86 1.52 -36.73
CA ASN A 76 -15.35 2.62 -37.53
C ASN A 76 -14.76 3.76 -36.68
N ALA A 77 -15.38 4.09 -35.55
CA ALA A 77 -14.90 5.12 -34.63
C ALA A 77 -13.51 4.78 -34.08
N VAL A 78 -13.31 3.52 -33.66
CA VAL A 78 -12.00 3.05 -33.16
C VAL A 78 -10.94 3.06 -34.27
N ILE A 79 -11.28 2.53 -35.45
CA ILE A 79 -10.36 2.53 -36.61
C ILE A 79 -9.98 3.97 -36.99
N ALA A 80 -10.95 4.89 -37.07
CA ALA A 80 -10.72 6.27 -37.47
C ALA A 80 -9.77 7.02 -36.52
N VAL A 81 -9.87 6.75 -35.20
CA VAL A 81 -9.14 7.54 -34.20
C VAL A 81 -7.80 6.90 -33.77
N GLU A 82 -7.71 5.57 -33.81
CA GLU A 82 -6.53 4.84 -33.32
C GLU A 82 -5.64 4.35 -34.45
N ASP A 83 -6.23 3.88 -35.59
CA ASP A 83 -5.48 3.25 -36.66
C ASP A 83 -6.26 3.26 -37.98
N HIS A 84 -6.38 4.42 -38.63
CA HIS A 84 -7.18 4.59 -39.84
C HIS A 84 -6.72 3.72 -41.04
N ARG A 85 -5.49 3.21 -40.98
CA ARG A 85 -4.91 2.29 -42.02
C ARG A 85 -4.92 0.83 -41.59
N PHE A 86 -5.63 0.46 -40.54
CA PHE A 86 -5.64 -0.87 -39.94
C PHE A 86 -5.70 -2.03 -40.94
N TYR A 87 -6.53 -1.92 -41.97
CA TYR A 87 -6.68 -2.94 -42.99
C TYR A 87 -5.56 -2.92 -44.08
N HIS A 88 -4.66 -1.94 -44.06
CA HIS A 88 -3.67 -1.69 -45.10
C HIS A 88 -2.21 -1.94 -44.65
N HIS A 89 -2.00 -2.42 -43.44
CA HIS A 89 -0.67 -2.79 -42.97
C HIS A 89 -0.69 -4.15 -42.26
N PHE A 90 0.49 -4.72 -42.00
CA PHE A 90 0.68 -6.00 -41.35
C PHE A 90 1.32 -5.80 -39.95
N GLY A 91 0.51 -5.43 -38.98
CA GLY A 91 0.88 -5.22 -37.57
C GLY A 91 1.64 -3.94 -37.27
N ILE A 92 2.42 -3.44 -38.17
CA ILE A 92 3.18 -2.19 -38.11
C ILE A 92 2.78 -1.32 -39.31
N ASP A 93 2.53 -0.02 -39.09
CA ASP A 93 2.33 0.94 -40.18
C ASP A 93 3.59 1.82 -40.37
N PRO A 94 4.48 1.46 -41.35
CA PRO A 94 5.69 2.24 -41.61
C PRO A 94 5.39 3.67 -42.09
N ILE A 95 4.27 3.87 -42.81
CA ILE A 95 3.88 5.20 -43.31
C ILE A 95 3.37 6.05 -42.18
N GLY A 96 2.53 5.47 -41.27
CA GLY A 96 2.08 6.13 -40.07
C GLY A 96 3.23 6.52 -39.13
N LEU A 97 4.20 5.62 -38.96
CA LEU A 97 5.40 5.85 -38.18
C LEU A 97 6.25 7.01 -38.77
N GLY A 98 6.52 6.96 -40.10
CA GLY A 98 7.26 8.01 -40.80
C GLY A 98 6.58 9.38 -40.66
N ARG A 99 5.25 9.42 -40.77
CA ARG A 99 4.44 10.63 -40.57
C ARG A 99 4.46 11.16 -39.12
N ALA A 100 4.46 10.26 -38.13
CA ALA A 100 4.56 10.64 -36.72
C ALA A 100 5.94 11.26 -36.40
N VAL A 101 7.03 10.62 -36.86
CA VAL A 101 8.40 11.14 -36.70
C VAL A 101 8.56 12.50 -37.39
N TRP A 102 8.06 12.65 -38.61
CA TRP A 102 8.13 13.91 -39.35
C TRP A 102 7.42 15.08 -38.62
N ARG A 103 6.28 14.81 -37.97
CA ARG A 103 5.55 15.82 -37.19
C ARG A 103 6.22 16.14 -35.87
N ASP A 104 6.77 15.15 -35.16
CA ASP A 104 7.51 15.37 -33.91
C ASP A 104 8.74 16.27 -34.15
N VAL A 105 9.42 16.12 -35.30
CA VAL A 105 10.54 16.97 -35.69
C VAL A 105 10.09 18.42 -35.99
N ARG A 106 8.86 18.64 -36.47
CA ARG A 106 8.31 19.97 -36.77
C ARG A 106 7.58 20.67 -35.63
N GLY A 107 7.56 20.10 -34.44
CA GLY A 107 6.97 20.73 -33.26
C GLY A 107 5.45 20.87 -33.29
N ALA A 108 4.74 20.13 -34.15
CA ALA A 108 3.29 20.18 -34.22
C ALA A 108 2.64 19.41 -33.06
N ASN A 109 1.58 19.98 -32.48
CA ASN A 109 0.82 19.42 -31.35
C ASN A 109 0.52 17.90 -31.54
N ARG A 110 0.84 17.10 -30.50
CA ARG A 110 0.71 15.63 -30.42
C ARG A 110 -0.75 15.17 -30.50
N LEU A 111 -1.37 15.17 -31.67
CA LEU A 111 -2.75 14.72 -31.86
C LEU A 111 -2.85 13.24 -32.27
N GLU A 112 -1.80 12.60 -32.80
CA GLU A 112 -1.83 11.21 -33.27
C GLU A 112 -0.74 10.35 -32.62
N GLY A 113 -1.13 9.14 -32.16
CA GLY A 113 -0.21 8.11 -31.72
C GLY A 113 0.30 7.30 -32.91
N GLY A 114 1.59 7.01 -32.98
CA GLY A 114 2.20 6.18 -34.05
C GLY A 114 2.11 4.67 -33.80
N SER A 115 1.23 4.18 -32.92
CA SER A 115 1.06 2.76 -32.63
C SER A 115 -0.20 2.21 -33.27
N THR A 116 -0.11 1.07 -33.93
CA THR A 116 -1.25 0.39 -34.56
C THR A 116 -2.15 -0.29 -33.53
N LEU A 117 -3.42 -0.62 -33.90
CA LEU A 117 -4.33 -1.43 -33.08
C LEU A 117 -3.69 -2.77 -32.70
N THR A 118 -2.99 -3.43 -33.62
CA THR A 118 -2.32 -4.70 -33.37
C THR A 118 -1.18 -4.54 -32.34
N GLN A 119 -0.40 -3.45 -32.38
CA GLN A 119 0.61 -3.15 -31.36
C GLN A 119 -0.01 -2.84 -29.99
N GLN A 120 -1.16 -2.15 -29.97
CA GLN A 120 -1.90 -1.90 -28.73
C GLN A 120 -2.46 -3.20 -28.14
N LEU A 121 -2.99 -4.11 -28.98
CA LEU A 121 -3.43 -5.44 -28.58
C LEU A 121 -2.26 -6.27 -28.03
N ALA A 122 -1.11 -6.28 -28.74
CA ALA A 122 0.11 -6.94 -28.28
C ALA A 122 0.53 -6.48 -26.89
N ARG A 123 0.51 -5.17 -26.66
CA ARG A 123 0.79 -4.58 -25.34
C ARG A 123 -0.22 -5.05 -24.30
N THR A 124 -1.51 -5.00 -24.61
CA THR A 124 -2.59 -5.35 -23.68
C THR A 124 -2.52 -6.81 -23.25
N LEU A 125 -2.24 -7.72 -24.19
CA LEU A 125 -2.26 -9.16 -23.92
C LEU A 125 -0.94 -9.72 -23.36
N PHE A 126 0.22 -9.16 -23.74
CA PHE A 126 1.51 -9.84 -23.54
C PHE A 126 2.57 -9.01 -22.80
N LEU A 127 2.38 -7.69 -22.61
CA LEU A 127 3.46 -6.83 -22.14
C LEU A 127 3.04 -5.96 -20.95
N SER A 128 4.03 -5.57 -20.14
CA SER A 128 3.82 -4.66 -19.03
C SER A 128 3.65 -3.20 -19.49
N ASN A 129 3.01 -2.37 -18.66
CA ASN A 129 2.77 -0.95 -18.96
C ASN A 129 4.02 -0.05 -18.82
N LYS A 130 5.21 -0.61 -18.52
CA LYS A 130 6.46 0.16 -18.43
C LYS A 130 6.85 0.73 -19.79
N ARG A 131 7.10 2.05 -19.86
CA ARG A 131 7.48 2.74 -21.10
C ARG A 131 8.99 2.63 -21.33
N THR A 132 9.44 1.60 -22.05
CA THR A 132 10.85 1.40 -22.43
C THR A 132 10.99 1.15 -23.92
N PRO A 133 12.12 1.51 -24.56
CA PRO A 133 12.39 1.18 -25.96
C PRO A 133 12.35 -0.33 -26.24
N ALA A 134 12.86 -1.14 -25.32
CA ALA A 134 12.84 -2.60 -25.44
C ALA A 134 11.41 -3.13 -25.51
N ARG A 135 10.49 -2.63 -24.67
CA ARG A 135 9.08 -2.99 -24.74
C ARG A 135 8.46 -2.60 -26.08
N LYS A 136 8.83 -1.45 -26.65
CA LYS A 136 8.32 -1.03 -27.97
C LYS A 136 8.76 -1.97 -29.10
N ALA A 137 10.00 -2.46 -29.03
CA ALA A 137 10.47 -3.50 -29.96
C ALA A 137 9.70 -4.82 -29.77
N GLN A 138 9.43 -5.22 -28.53
CA GLN A 138 8.62 -6.41 -28.22
C GLN A 138 7.19 -6.28 -28.75
N GLU A 139 6.55 -5.11 -28.62
CA GLU A 139 5.22 -4.84 -29.21
C GLU A 139 5.22 -5.09 -30.72
N ALA A 140 6.25 -4.61 -31.42
CA ALA A 140 6.36 -4.77 -32.87
C ALA A 140 6.47 -6.24 -33.26
N VAL A 141 7.32 -7.02 -32.57
CA VAL A 141 7.49 -8.46 -32.87
C VAL A 141 6.19 -9.23 -32.61
N ILE A 142 5.55 -8.98 -31.43
CA ILE A 142 4.31 -9.69 -31.11
C ILE A 142 3.17 -9.25 -32.05
N ALA A 143 3.13 -8.00 -32.48
CA ALA A 143 2.15 -7.55 -33.47
C ALA A 143 2.28 -8.28 -34.80
N LEU A 144 3.50 -8.55 -35.26
CA LEU A 144 3.74 -9.37 -36.47
C LEU A 144 3.28 -10.82 -36.29
N LEU A 145 3.55 -11.42 -35.11
CA LEU A 145 3.07 -12.76 -34.76
C LEU A 145 1.53 -12.83 -34.72
N LEU A 146 0.87 -11.81 -34.14
CA LEU A 146 -0.59 -11.73 -34.14
C LEU A 146 -1.18 -11.68 -35.56
N GLU A 147 -0.63 -10.88 -36.43
CA GLU A 147 -1.09 -10.78 -37.82
C GLU A 147 -0.81 -12.04 -38.63
N GLN A 148 0.20 -12.83 -38.28
CA GLN A 148 0.47 -14.11 -38.87
C GLN A 148 -0.58 -15.16 -38.49
N GLU A 149 -1.05 -15.13 -37.23
CA GLU A 149 -1.91 -16.16 -36.67
C GLU A 149 -3.40 -15.80 -36.73
N LEU A 150 -3.76 -14.51 -36.77
CA LEU A 150 -5.12 -14.01 -36.66
C LEU A 150 -5.48 -13.12 -37.86
N SER A 151 -6.71 -13.21 -38.34
CA SER A 151 -7.24 -12.28 -39.33
C SER A 151 -7.47 -10.88 -38.71
N LYS A 152 -7.52 -9.85 -39.56
CA LYS A 152 -7.87 -8.47 -39.15
C LYS A 152 -9.19 -8.39 -38.36
N LYS A 153 -10.18 -9.19 -38.76
CA LYS A 153 -11.47 -9.26 -38.03
C LYS A 153 -11.26 -9.80 -36.62
N GLN A 154 -10.51 -10.88 -36.45
CA GLN A 154 -10.20 -11.46 -35.13
C GLN A 154 -9.37 -10.51 -34.26
N ILE A 155 -8.39 -9.81 -34.85
CA ILE A 155 -7.57 -8.80 -34.13
C ILE A 155 -8.47 -7.66 -33.63
N LEU A 156 -9.37 -7.13 -34.46
CA LEU A 156 -10.28 -6.07 -34.09
C LEU A 156 -11.28 -6.53 -33.01
N GLU A 157 -11.81 -7.74 -33.15
CA GLU A 157 -12.70 -8.36 -32.17
C GLU A 157 -12.03 -8.49 -30.81
N LEU A 158 -10.85 -9.07 -30.77
CA LEU A 158 -10.05 -9.18 -29.55
C LEU A 158 -9.73 -7.81 -28.94
N TYR A 159 -9.36 -6.84 -29.78
CA TYR A 159 -9.08 -5.49 -29.31
C TYR A 159 -10.29 -4.86 -28.63
N LEU A 160 -11.45 -4.87 -29.27
CA LEU A 160 -12.70 -4.27 -28.78
C LEU A 160 -13.21 -4.96 -27.50
N ASN A 161 -12.91 -6.25 -27.34
CA ASN A 161 -13.26 -7.01 -26.13
C ASN A 161 -12.25 -6.86 -24.97
N ARG A 162 -11.01 -6.39 -25.23
CA ARG A 162 -9.91 -6.37 -24.25
C ARG A 162 -9.48 -4.98 -23.83
N ILE A 163 -9.84 -3.95 -24.58
CA ILE A 163 -9.38 -2.60 -24.29
C ILE A 163 -9.94 -2.09 -22.96
N TYR A 164 -9.08 -1.48 -22.15
CA TYR A 164 -9.47 -0.78 -20.92
C TYR A 164 -10.13 0.56 -21.24
N LEU A 165 -11.32 0.81 -20.72
CA LEU A 165 -12.16 1.97 -21.07
C LEU A 165 -12.50 2.88 -19.88
N SER A 166 -12.03 2.62 -18.68
CA SER A 166 -12.25 3.39 -17.45
C SER A 166 -13.02 2.61 -16.38
N GLY A 167 -12.90 3.03 -15.11
CA GLY A 167 -13.71 2.50 -14.03
C GLY A 167 -13.53 0.99 -13.74
N GLY A 168 -12.39 0.41 -14.11
CA GLY A 168 -12.21 -1.05 -14.03
C GLY A 168 -12.91 -1.82 -15.15
N VAL A 169 -13.47 -1.13 -16.15
CA VAL A 169 -14.25 -1.71 -17.24
C VAL A 169 -13.37 -2.02 -18.44
N TYR A 170 -13.44 -3.26 -18.90
CA TYR A 170 -12.79 -3.77 -20.09
C TYR A 170 -13.82 -4.20 -21.12
N GLY A 171 -13.55 -3.91 -22.39
CA GLY A 171 -14.40 -4.28 -23.52
C GLY A 171 -15.58 -3.34 -23.76
N VAL A 172 -15.90 -3.22 -25.05
CA VAL A 172 -16.93 -2.29 -25.55
C VAL A 172 -18.32 -2.72 -25.12
N GLU A 173 -18.65 -4.01 -25.10
CA GLU A 173 -19.96 -4.51 -24.67
C GLU A 173 -20.21 -4.13 -23.19
N THR A 174 -19.24 -4.41 -22.33
CA THR A 174 -19.35 -4.07 -20.90
C THR A 174 -19.49 -2.56 -20.69
N MET A 175 -18.71 -1.75 -21.43
CA MET A 175 -18.80 -0.29 -21.34
C MET A 175 -20.14 0.23 -21.84
N SER A 176 -20.67 -0.33 -22.93
CA SER A 176 -22.00 0.00 -23.48
C SER A 176 -23.12 -0.27 -22.46
N GLN A 177 -23.08 -1.45 -21.82
CA GLN A 177 -24.04 -1.80 -20.76
C GLN A 177 -23.94 -0.86 -19.57
N ASN A 178 -22.73 -0.53 -19.14
CA ASN A 178 -22.50 0.31 -17.97
C ASN A 178 -22.85 1.78 -18.20
N LEU A 179 -22.50 2.35 -19.36
CA LEU A 179 -22.81 3.74 -19.66
C LEU A 179 -24.24 3.96 -20.12
N PHE A 180 -24.76 3.07 -20.99
CA PHE A 180 -26.00 3.32 -21.69
C PHE A 180 -27.09 2.27 -21.42
N GLY A 181 -26.78 1.14 -20.77
CA GLY A 181 -27.72 0.07 -20.45
C GLY A 181 -28.22 -0.73 -21.65
N LYS A 182 -27.39 -0.80 -22.70
CA LYS A 182 -27.72 -1.52 -23.93
C LYS A 182 -26.52 -2.24 -24.53
N SER A 183 -26.78 -3.24 -25.38
CA SER A 183 -25.71 -3.95 -26.08
C SER A 183 -24.93 -3.04 -27.02
N ALA A 184 -23.63 -3.36 -27.23
CA ALA A 184 -22.75 -2.69 -28.16
C ALA A 184 -23.28 -2.72 -29.62
N SER A 185 -24.11 -3.70 -29.96
CA SER A 185 -24.78 -3.77 -31.27
C SER A 185 -25.79 -2.63 -31.51
N ARG A 186 -26.31 -2.01 -30.44
CA ARG A 186 -27.31 -0.93 -30.50
C ARG A 186 -26.72 0.46 -30.18
N LEU A 187 -25.40 0.59 -30.15
CA LEU A 187 -24.76 1.89 -29.95
C LEU A 187 -25.11 2.83 -31.13
N THR A 188 -25.51 4.03 -30.80
CA THR A 188 -25.68 5.13 -31.78
C THR A 188 -24.33 5.77 -32.06
N LEU A 189 -24.18 6.49 -33.16
CA LEU A 189 -22.97 7.17 -33.57
C LEU A 189 -22.37 8.06 -32.44
N PRO A 190 -23.12 8.95 -31.74
CA PRO A 190 -22.57 9.76 -30.66
C PRO A 190 -22.12 8.95 -29.46
N GLU A 191 -22.72 7.81 -29.15
CA GLU A 191 -22.34 6.93 -28.05
C GLU A 191 -21.09 6.12 -28.41
N ALA A 192 -21.04 5.58 -29.62
CA ALA A 192 -19.87 4.87 -30.17
C ALA A 192 -18.63 5.78 -30.19
N ALA A 193 -18.77 7.00 -30.69
CA ALA A 193 -17.70 7.98 -30.70
C ALA A 193 -17.25 8.40 -29.28
N MET A 194 -18.16 8.43 -28.30
CA MET A 194 -17.81 8.69 -26.89
C MET A 194 -16.95 7.54 -26.34
N ILE A 195 -17.37 6.28 -26.49
CA ILE A 195 -16.59 5.13 -26.01
C ILE A 195 -15.21 5.09 -26.69
N ALA A 196 -15.14 5.27 -28.01
CA ALA A 196 -13.86 5.29 -28.74
C ALA A 196 -12.92 6.41 -28.23
N GLY A 197 -13.48 7.54 -27.83
CA GLY A 197 -12.73 8.65 -27.25
C GLY A 197 -12.04 8.34 -25.94
N LEU A 198 -12.57 7.41 -25.14
CA LEU A 198 -12.00 7.02 -23.84
C LEU A 198 -10.65 6.34 -23.96
N ILE A 199 -10.37 5.65 -25.07
CA ILE A 199 -9.18 4.82 -25.28
C ILE A 199 -7.88 5.61 -25.03
N ARG A 200 -7.84 6.88 -25.41
CA ARG A 200 -6.66 7.73 -25.27
C ARG A 200 -6.24 7.98 -23.82
N ALA A 201 -7.20 8.20 -22.92
CA ALA A 201 -6.93 8.51 -21.52
C ALA A 201 -8.14 8.07 -20.64
N PRO A 202 -8.33 6.76 -20.47
CA PRO A 202 -9.58 6.21 -19.92
C PRO A 202 -9.98 6.78 -18.56
N SER A 203 -9.02 6.95 -17.65
CA SER A 203 -9.30 7.49 -16.30
C SER A 203 -9.57 8.99 -16.29
N ALA A 204 -8.88 9.76 -17.16
CA ALA A 204 -9.02 11.21 -17.21
C ALA A 204 -10.29 11.66 -17.99
N LEU A 205 -10.74 10.84 -18.94
CA LEU A 205 -11.88 11.09 -19.80
C LEU A 205 -13.14 10.31 -19.40
N SER A 206 -13.15 9.71 -18.20
CA SER A 206 -14.28 8.94 -17.71
C SER A 206 -15.57 9.79 -17.69
N PRO A 207 -16.66 9.38 -18.37
CA PRO A 207 -17.91 10.15 -18.38
C PRO A 207 -18.53 10.28 -16.99
N TRP A 208 -18.21 9.40 -16.07
CA TRP A 208 -18.71 9.44 -14.68
C TRP A 208 -18.05 10.53 -13.83
N THR A 209 -16.83 10.95 -14.18
CA THR A 209 -16.06 11.95 -13.42
C THR A 209 -15.72 13.20 -14.22
N ASN A 210 -15.70 13.13 -15.55
CA ASN A 210 -15.33 14.23 -16.46
C ASN A 210 -16.17 14.15 -17.74
N TYR A 211 -17.47 14.41 -17.61
CA TYR A 211 -18.41 14.30 -18.71
C TYR A 211 -18.12 15.27 -19.86
N ASP A 212 -17.80 16.54 -19.55
CA ASP A 212 -17.51 17.53 -20.59
C ASP A 212 -16.20 17.22 -21.34
N GLY A 213 -15.16 16.75 -20.66
CA GLY A 213 -13.94 16.25 -21.30
C GLY A 213 -14.20 15.04 -22.23
N ALA A 214 -15.11 14.15 -21.85
CA ALA A 214 -15.54 13.04 -22.71
C ALA A 214 -16.29 13.55 -23.96
N LEU A 215 -17.13 14.58 -23.82
CA LEU A 215 -17.83 15.23 -24.95
C LEU A 215 -16.84 15.90 -25.92
N ASP A 216 -15.86 16.61 -25.41
CA ASP A 216 -14.84 17.27 -26.25
C ASP A 216 -14.01 16.23 -27.03
N ARG A 217 -13.61 15.15 -26.36
CA ARG A 217 -12.89 14.06 -27.02
C ARG A 217 -13.75 13.34 -28.06
N ARG A 218 -15.03 13.14 -27.80
CA ARG A 218 -16.00 12.61 -28.79
C ARG A 218 -16.04 13.44 -30.07
N ARG A 219 -16.03 14.78 -29.98
CA ARG A 219 -16.00 15.67 -31.17
C ARG A 219 -14.76 15.39 -32.03
N VAL A 220 -13.60 15.15 -31.38
CA VAL A 220 -12.38 14.78 -32.11
C VAL A 220 -12.56 13.43 -32.84
N VAL A 221 -13.22 12.45 -32.22
CA VAL A 221 -13.49 11.15 -32.86
C VAL A 221 -14.40 11.33 -34.06
N LEU A 222 -15.51 12.06 -33.92
CA LEU A 222 -16.47 12.34 -35.01
C LEU A 222 -15.78 13.07 -36.18
N MET A 223 -14.97 14.07 -35.89
CA MET A 223 -14.16 14.76 -36.90
C MET A 223 -13.25 13.78 -37.67
N ARG A 224 -12.60 12.84 -36.97
CA ARG A 224 -11.76 11.83 -37.61
C ARG A 224 -12.57 10.87 -38.47
N MET A 225 -13.71 10.39 -37.98
CA MET A 225 -14.60 9.55 -38.77
C MET A 225 -15.04 10.21 -40.06
N ARG A 226 -15.30 11.54 -40.05
CA ARG A 226 -15.59 12.31 -41.26
C ARG A 226 -14.39 12.42 -42.19
N GLN A 227 -13.19 12.70 -41.64
CA GLN A 227 -11.97 12.83 -42.44
C GLN A 227 -11.62 11.53 -43.17
N GLU A 228 -11.90 10.39 -42.55
CA GLU A 228 -11.67 9.05 -43.12
C GLU A 228 -12.87 8.53 -43.95
N GLY A 229 -13.92 9.34 -44.15
CA GLY A 229 -15.04 9.01 -44.99
C GLY A 229 -16.07 8.04 -44.40
N PHE A 230 -15.98 7.72 -43.09
CA PHE A 230 -16.95 6.85 -42.43
C PHE A 230 -18.31 7.51 -42.17
N ILE A 231 -18.33 8.82 -42.03
CA ILE A 231 -19.56 9.61 -41.84
C ILE A 231 -19.55 10.89 -42.71
N THR A 232 -20.74 11.40 -42.99
CA THR A 232 -20.92 12.68 -43.72
C THR A 232 -20.79 13.89 -42.77
N PRO A 233 -20.55 15.11 -43.29
CA PRO A 233 -20.56 16.33 -42.47
C PRO A 233 -21.88 16.55 -41.71
N ALA A 234 -23.01 16.16 -42.30
CA ALA A 234 -24.33 16.26 -41.67
C ALA A 234 -24.45 15.32 -40.47
N GLN A 235 -23.94 14.07 -40.59
CA GLN A 235 -23.90 13.11 -39.50
C GLN A 235 -22.93 13.55 -38.38
N GLU A 236 -21.77 14.11 -38.72
CA GLU A 236 -20.84 14.68 -37.72
C GLU A 236 -21.53 15.76 -36.89
N LYS A 237 -22.20 16.72 -37.57
CA LYS A 237 -22.91 17.82 -36.91
C LYS A 237 -24.02 17.28 -35.99
N ALA A 238 -24.92 16.47 -36.53
CA ALA A 238 -26.03 15.88 -35.78
C ALA A 238 -25.52 15.09 -34.55
N ALA A 239 -24.46 14.28 -34.68
CA ALA A 239 -23.92 13.50 -33.59
C ALA A 239 -23.18 14.38 -32.54
N SER A 240 -22.60 15.51 -32.95
CA SER A 240 -21.95 16.46 -32.04
C SER A 240 -22.91 17.23 -31.15
N ASP A 241 -24.14 17.49 -31.64
CA ASP A 241 -25.18 18.21 -30.91
C ASP A 241 -25.89 17.35 -29.85
N VAL A 242 -25.86 16.02 -29.98
CA VAL A 242 -26.43 15.10 -29.00
C VAL A 242 -25.60 15.05 -27.73
N ARG A 243 -26.23 15.11 -26.55
CA ARG A 243 -25.62 14.82 -25.26
C ARG A 243 -26.10 13.45 -24.74
N PRO A 244 -25.31 12.35 -24.90
CA PRO A 244 -25.72 11.03 -24.46
C PRO A 244 -26.03 10.97 -22.98
N ARG A 245 -27.14 10.37 -22.60
CA ARG A 245 -27.50 10.19 -21.19
C ARG A 245 -26.68 9.06 -20.59
N ILE A 246 -25.90 9.37 -19.55
CA ILE A 246 -25.04 8.42 -18.88
C ILE A 246 -25.75 7.83 -17.66
N ARG A 247 -25.72 6.52 -17.51
CA ARG A 247 -26.17 5.83 -16.30
C ARG A 247 -25.19 6.08 -15.14
N PRO A 248 -25.67 6.05 -13.89
CA PRO A 248 -24.78 6.08 -12.74
C PRO A 248 -23.72 4.97 -12.82
N PHE A 249 -22.56 5.21 -12.19
CA PHE A 249 -21.54 4.18 -12.09
C PHE A 249 -22.13 2.87 -11.51
N PRO A 250 -21.73 1.68 -12.01
CA PRO A 250 -22.31 0.41 -11.58
C PRO A 250 -22.28 0.20 -10.06
N GLY A 251 -23.31 -0.44 -9.54
CA GLY A 251 -23.66 -0.47 -8.13
C GLY A 251 -22.77 -1.26 -7.17
N ALA A 252 -23.23 -1.38 -5.90
CA ALA A 252 -22.45 -1.85 -4.74
C ALA A 252 -21.86 -3.26 -4.86
N THR A 253 -22.47 -4.17 -5.61
CA THR A 253 -21.97 -5.56 -5.77
C THR A 253 -20.66 -5.60 -6.56
N GLU A 254 -20.49 -4.71 -7.53
CA GLU A 254 -19.32 -4.62 -8.39
C GLU A 254 -18.17 -3.85 -7.74
N ALA A 255 -18.47 -2.99 -6.76
CA ALA A 255 -17.47 -2.25 -5.98
C ALA A 255 -16.99 -3.01 -4.73
N ARG A 256 -17.62 -4.14 -4.38
CA ARG A 256 -17.23 -4.94 -3.23
C ARG A 256 -15.79 -5.41 -3.39
N HIS A 257 -14.96 -5.15 -2.38
CA HIS A 257 -13.53 -5.42 -2.37
C HIS A 257 -12.74 -4.67 -3.47
N GLY A 258 -13.28 -3.57 -3.98
CA GLY A 258 -12.74 -2.87 -5.17
C GLY A 258 -11.27 -2.48 -5.03
N TYR A 259 -10.85 -1.93 -3.88
CA TYR A 259 -9.46 -1.57 -3.62
C TYR A 259 -8.51 -2.78 -3.59
N ALA A 260 -8.93 -3.87 -2.96
CA ALA A 260 -8.14 -5.10 -2.87
C ALA A 260 -8.03 -5.78 -4.25
N LYS A 261 -9.13 -5.93 -4.96
CA LYS A 261 -9.18 -6.53 -6.30
C LYS A 261 -8.34 -5.73 -7.30
N GLU A 262 -8.48 -4.40 -7.33
CA GLU A 262 -7.69 -3.56 -8.24
C GLU A 262 -6.20 -3.57 -7.89
N PHE A 263 -5.84 -3.60 -6.60
CA PHE A 263 -4.45 -3.76 -6.18
C PHE A 263 -3.86 -5.09 -6.69
N LEU A 264 -4.59 -6.20 -6.53
CA LEU A 264 -4.16 -7.52 -7.01
C LEU A 264 -4.04 -7.57 -8.54
N ARG A 265 -5.01 -7.00 -9.27
CA ARG A 265 -4.95 -6.86 -10.73
C ARG A 265 -3.72 -6.07 -11.17
N GLN A 266 -3.42 -4.97 -10.47
CA GLN A 266 -2.25 -4.14 -10.78
C GLN A 266 -0.94 -4.89 -10.50
N GLN A 267 -0.83 -5.57 -9.35
CA GLN A 267 0.35 -6.40 -9.02
C GLN A 267 0.58 -7.51 -10.05
N PHE A 268 -0.49 -8.15 -10.50
CA PHE A 268 -0.42 -9.18 -11.54
C PHE A 268 0.04 -8.58 -12.89
N ARG A 269 -0.59 -7.48 -13.34
CA ARG A 269 -0.23 -6.79 -14.60
C ARG A 269 1.20 -6.28 -14.60
N ASP A 270 1.67 -5.70 -13.50
CA ASP A 270 3.04 -5.17 -13.40
C ASP A 270 4.10 -6.27 -13.52
N ARG A 271 3.74 -7.49 -13.12
CA ARG A 271 4.67 -8.62 -13.16
C ARG A 271 4.61 -9.41 -14.45
N PHE A 272 3.41 -9.67 -14.95
CA PHE A 272 3.21 -10.59 -16.07
C PHE A 272 2.84 -9.89 -17.38
N GLY A 273 2.56 -8.58 -17.33
CA GLY A 273 1.98 -7.84 -18.45
C GLY A 273 0.46 -7.94 -18.48
N GLY A 274 -0.17 -7.60 -19.61
CA GLY A 274 -1.63 -7.53 -19.74
C GLY A 274 -2.38 -8.84 -19.52
N ASP A 275 -3.55 -8.98 -20.14
CA ASP A 275 -4.39 -10.17 -20.05
C ASP A 275 -3.66 -11.37 -20.65
N HIS A 276 -3.10 -12.22 -19.80
CA HIS A 276 -2.38 -13.40 -20.22
C HIS A 276 -3.31 -14.49 -20.77
N PRO A 277 -2.74 -15.44 -21.53
CA PRO A 277 -3.51 -16.53 -22.12
C PRO A 277 -4.28 -17.34 -21.06
N PRO A 278 -5.27 -18.10 -21.53
CA PRO A 278 -6.36 -18.65 -20.72
C PRO A 278 -5.93 -19.48 -19.51
N ASP A 279 -6.78 -19.43 -18.46
CA ASP A 279 -6.82 -20.34 -17.32
C ASP A 279 -5.66 -20.23 -16.32
N TRP A 280 -5.20 -18.99 -16.02
CA TRP A 280 -4.23 -18.80 -14.97
C TRP A 280 -4.91 -18.78 -13.59
N THR A 281 -4.30 -19.44 -12.64
CA THR A 281 -4.70 -19.42 -11.23
C THR A 281 -3.71 -18.61 -10.43
N VAL A 282 -4.21 -17.52 -9.80
CA VAL A 282 -3.43 -16.61 -8.97
C VAL A 282 -3.80 -16.84 -7.51
N ARG A 283 -2.90 -17.40 -6.72
CA ARG A 283 -3.08 -17.56 -5.27
C ARG A 283 -2.71 -16.26 -4.57
N THR A 284 -3.64 -15.69 -3.83
CA THR A 284 -3.45 -14.45 -3.08
C THR A 284 -3.35 -14.69 -1.58
N THR A 285 -2.91 -13.65 -0.86
CA THR A 285 -2.84 -13.66 0.61
C THR A 285 -4.08 -13.08 1.27
N PHE A 286 -4.99 -12.51 0.49
CA PHE A 286 -6.17 -11.83 1.01
C PHE A 286 -7.21 -12.80 1.58
N MET A 287 -7.84 -12.38 2.66
CA MET A 287 -8.94 -13.08 3.31
C MET A 287 -10.24 -12.29 3.10
N PRO A 288 -11.18 -12.74 2.24
CA PRO A 288 -12.40 -11.99 1.91
C PRO A 288 -13.22 -11.55 3.13
N ASP A 289 -13.32 -12.40 4.15
CA ASP A 289 -14.05 -12.06 5.37
C ASP A 289 -13.36 -10.93 6.18
N LEU A 290 -12.02 -10.89 6.20
CA LEU A 290 -11.28 -9.78 6.81
C LEU A 290 -11.36 -8.53 5.96
N GLN A 291 -11.40 -8.68 4.63
CA GLN A 291 -11.64 -7.57 3.71
C GLN A 291 -13.01 -6.93 3.96
N ASP A 292 -14.07 -7.73 4.10
CA ASP A 292 -15.40 -7.23 4.49
C ASP A 292 -15.38 -6.50 5.85
N ALA A 293 -14.66 -7.04 6.82
CA ALA A 293 -14.53 -6.41 8.13
C ALA A 293 -13.77 -5.06 8.06
N ALA A 294 -12.73 -4.99 7.21
CA ALA A 294 -11.96 -3.77 6.99
C ALA A 294 -12.80 -2.67 6.32
N GLU A 295 -13.56 -3.01 5.29
CA GLU A 295 -14.46 -2.07 4.60
C GLU A 295 -15.53 -1.54 5.55
N ARG A 296 -16.16 -2.41 6.35
CA ARG A 296 -17.14 -1.98 7.38
C ARG A 296 -16.52 -1.09 8.44
N ALA A 297 -15.33 -1.40 8.94
CA ALA A 297 -14.67 -0.59 9.95
C ALA A 297 -14.33 0.82 9.44
N VAL A 298 -13.84 0.92 8.20
CA VAL A 298 -13.57 2.21 7.54
C VAL A 298 -14.86 2.99 7.32
N GLU A 299 -15.88 2.36 6.76
CA GLU A 299 -17.18 3.00 6.52
C GLU A 299 -17.81 3.52 7.82
N ASN A 300 -17.91 2.68 8.85
CA ASN A 300 -18.45 3.03 10.15
C ASN A 300 -17.66 4.16 10.82
N GLY A 301 -16.32 4.08 10.77
CA GLY A 301 -15.45 5.11 11.31
C GLY A 301 -15.65 6.46 10.65
N LEU A 302 -15.64 6.51 9.33
CA LEU A 302 -15.80 7.76 8.57
C LEU A 302 -17.20 8.36 8.69
N ARG A 303 -18.23 7.51 8.81
CA ARG A 303 -19.63 7.97 9.00
C ARG A 303 -19.80 8.76 10.28
N ARG A 304 -19.08 8.40 11.37
CA ARG A 304 -19.14 9.10 12.67
C ARG A 304 -18.73 10.56 12.61
N PHE A 305 -17.89 10.94 11.64
CA PHE A 305 -17.35 12.30 11.54
C PHE A 305 -18.19 13.23 10.65
N GLY A 306 -19.13 12.71 9.86
CA GLY A 306 -20.05 13.52 9.06
C GLY A 306 -19.38 14.39 7.96
N LYS A 307 -18.10 14.16 7.67
CA LYS A 307 -17.33 14.90 6.66
C LYS A 307 -17.22 14.09 5.37
N PRO A 308 -17.82 14.52 4.25
CA PRO A 308 -17.81 13.75 2.99
C PRO A 308 -16.43 13.60 2.36
N ASP A 309 -15.57 14.63 2.48
CA ASP A 309 -14.22 14.65 1.84
C ASP A 309 -13.19 13.82 2.62
N LEU A 310 -13.52 13.43 3.85
CA LEU A 310 -12.62 12.65 4.69
C LEU A 310 -12.46 11.23 4.12
N GLN A 311 -11.21 10.84 3.94
CA GLN A 311 -10.80 9.53 3.46
C GLN A 311 -10.12 8.72 4.57
N ALA A 312 -10.07 7.41 4.41
CA ALA A 312 -9.25 6.55 5.26
C ALA A 312 -8.61 5.43 4.44
N ALA A 313 -7.44 4.98 4.90
CA ALA A 313 -6.83 3.76 4.41
C ALA A 313 -6.61 2.80 5.58
N LEU A 314 -6.82 1.51 5.33
CA LEU A 314 -6.53 0.43 6.28
C LEU A 314 -5.74 -0.66 5.57
N VAL A 315 -4.66 -1.11 6.22
CA VAL A 315 -3.86 -2.26 5.77
C VAL A 315 -3.71 -3.23 6.93
N ALA A 316 -3.95 -4.52 6.67
CA ALA A 316 -3.73 -5.59 7.63
C ALA A 316 -2.71 -6.59 7.07
N ILE A 317 -1.69 -6.92 7.87
CA ILE A 317 -0.56 -7.76 7.46
C ILE A 317 -0.33 -8.85 8.51
N ASP A 318 0.02 -10.04 8.06
CA ASP A 318 0.56 -11.10 8.90
C ASP A 318 2.02 -10.77 9.26
N PRO A 319 2.38 -10.59 10.54
CA PRO A 319 3.72 -10.20 10.93
C PRO A 319 4.79 -11.27 10.62
N ALA A 320 4.41 -12.54 10.55
CA ALA A 320 5.34 -13.63 10.32
C ALA A 320 5.68 -13.83 8.84
N THR A 321 4.78 -13.48 7.93
CA THR A 321 4.97 -13.77 6.50
C THR A 321 5.01 -12.55 5.60
N GLY A 322 4.50 -11.41 6.06
CA GLY A 322 4.28 -10.21 5.24
C GLY A 322 3.03 -10.29 4.37
N ASP A 323 2.18 -11.31 4.56
CA ASP A 323 0.96 -11.49 3.79
C ASP A 323 -0.03 -10.34 4.04
N ILE A 324 -0.45 -9.68 2.98
CA ILE A 324 -1.51 -8.69 3.07
C ILE A 324 -2.84 -9.41 3.19
N LEU A 325 -3.47 -9.29 4.35
CA LEU A 325 -4.71 -9.98 4.70
C LEU A 325 -5.96 -9.21 4.24
N ALA A 326 -5.89 -7.88 4.31
CA ALA A 326 -6.93 -6.97 3.85
C ALA A 326 -6.34 -5.58 3.52
N MET A 327 -6.99 -4.86 2.61
CA MET A 327 -6.59 -3.52 2.20
C MET A 327 -7.80 -2.68 1.79
N VAL A 328 -7.94 -1.50 2.38
CA VAL A 328 -8.94 -0.49 2.00
C VAL A 328 -8.21 0.81 1.68
N GLY A 329 -8.48 1.42 0.54
CA GLY A 329 -7.77 2.60 0.04
C GLY A 329 -8.57 3.90 0.04
N GLY A 330 -9.78 3.90 0.61
CA GLY A 330 -10.63 5.09 0.66
C GLY A 330 -12.02 4.78 1.19
N ARG A 331 -12.87 5.80 1.25
CA ARG A 331 -14.26 5.72 1.73
C ARG A 331 -15.16 4.86 0.83
N ASP A 332 -15.10 5.10 -0.47
CA ASP A 332 -15.94 4.43 -1.47
C ASP A 332 -15.18 4.29 -2.79
N PHE A 333 -14.92 3.05 -3.20
CA PHE A 333 -14.21 2.74 -4.44
C PHE A 333 -14.95 3.26 -5.69
N ARG A 334 -16.28 3.36 -5.65
CA ARG A 334 -17.10 3.86 -6.76
C ARG A 334 -16.86 5.35 -7.04
N GLN A 335 -16.58 6.13 -5.96
CA GLN A 335 -16.34 7.57 -6.07
C GLN A 335 -14.88 7.88 -6.35
N SER A 336 -13.95 7.13 -5.75
CA SER A 336 -12.52 7.32 -5.92
C SER A 336 -11.80 5.98 -5.96
N GLN A 337 -11.22 5.65 -7.11
CA GLN A 337 -10.41 4.43 -7.31
C GLN A 337 -8.95 4.60 -6.88
N PHE A 338 -8.57 5.80 -6.45
CA PHE A 338 -7.23 6.07 -5.94
C PHE A 338 -7.02 5.30 -4.63
N ASN A 339 -6.21 4.26 -4.68
CA ASN A 339 -5.91 3.42 -3.53
C ASN A 339 -4.84 4.05 -2.64
N ARG A 340 -5.29 4.76 -1.60
CA ARG A 340 -4.42 5.50 -0.68
C ARG A 340 -3.56 4.59 0.18
N ALA A 341 -3.95 3.33 0.33
CA ALA A 341 -3.20 2.36 1.14
C ALA A 341 -1.76 2.14 0.64
N TRP A 342 -1.51 2.26 -0.67
CA TRP A 342 -0.17 2.03 -1.23
C TRP A 342 0.32 3.13 -2.18
N ARG A 343 -0.58 3.97 -2.71
CA ARG A 343 -0.21 5.05 -3.65
C ARG A 343 0.00 6.39 -2.98
N SER A 344 -0.64 6.65 -1.83
CA SER A 344 -0.43 7.91 -1.13
C SER A 344 0.91 7.92 -0.38
N ARG A 345 1.49 9.10 -0.26
CA ARG A 345 2.70 9.38 0.53
C ARG A 345 2.32 10.42 1.57
N ARG A 346 2.32 10.03 2.84
CA ARG A 346 1.84 10.86 3.96
C ARG A 346 2.83 10.84 5.11
N GLN A 347 2.91 11.93 5.85
CA GLN A 347 3.74 12.00 7.05
C GLN A 347 3.14 11.10 8.15
N PRO A 348 3.91 10.14 8.70
CA PRO A 348 3.43 9.29 9.79
C PRO A 348 3.31 10.03 11.13
N GLY A 349 3.96 11.19 11.26
CA GLY A 349 4.01 11.91 12.53
C GLY A 349 4.55 11.01 13.64
N SER A 350 4.00 11.11 14.84
CA SER A 350 4.43 10.32 16.00
C SER A 350 4.32 8.79 15.84
N ALA A 351 3.67 8.28 14.78
CA ALA A 351 3.71 6.84 14.48
C ALA A 351 5.10 6.37 14.00
N PHE A 352 6.00 7.28 13.68
CA PHE A 352 7.40 6.98 13.37
C PHE A 352 8.27 6.74 14.62
N LYS A 353 7.91 7.32 15.77
CA LYS A 353 8.72 7.26 17.01
C LYS A 353 9.17 5.86 17.43
N PRO A 354 8.39 4.79 17.31
CA PRO A 354 8.86 3.45 17.68
C PRO A 354 10.17 3.03 17.00
N PHE A 355 10.45 3.49 15.78
CA PHE A 355 11.70 3.18 15.09
C PHE A 355 12.90 3.97 15.66
N LEU A 356 12.68 5.23 16.04
CA LEU A 356 13.68 6.01 16.78
C LEU A 356 14.01 5.34 18.12
N PHE A 357 12.98 4.95 18.88
CA PHE A 357 13.17 4.32 20.18
C PHE A 357 13.83 2.93 20.06
N ALA A 358 13.45 2.13 19.06
CA ALA A 358 14.11 0.86 18.77
C ALA A 358 15.59 1.03 18.41
N ALA A 359 15.92 2.06 17.61
CA ALA A 359 17.30 2.42 17.31
C ALA A 359 18.06 2.80 18.59
N ALA A 360 17.47 3.57 19.50
CA ALA A 360 18.09 3.91 20.78
C ALA A 360 18.32 2.68 21.66
N LEU A 361 17.32 1.81 21.82
CA LEU A 361 17.46 0.55 22.56
C LEU A 361 18.56 -0.35 21.97
N SER A 362 18.71 -0.35 20.65
CA SER A 362 19.79 -1.06 19.95
C SER A 362 21.18 -0.41 20.19
N ASN A 363 21.22 0.87 20.55
CA ASN A 363 22.43 1.64 20.85
C ASN A 363 22.72 1.80 22.35
N GLY A 364 22.28 0.86 23.18
CA GLY A 364 22.66 0.78 24.61
C GLY A 364 21.70 1.48 25.58
N TYR A 365 20.62 2.09 25.10
CA TYR A 365 19.57 2.58 25.99
C TYR A 365 18.71 1.42 26.51
N SER A 366 18.04 1.66 27.64
CA SER A 366 17.01 0.78 28.22
C SER A 366 15.67 1.53 28.34
N PRO A 367 14.54 0.84 28.55
CA PRO A 367 13.25 1.49 28.74
C PRO A 367 13.22 2.52 29.89
N VAL A 368 14.10 2.36 30.88
CA VAL A 368 14.21 3.26 32.05
C VAL A 368 15.33 4.30 31.93
N SER A 369 16.06 4.34 30.82
CA SER A 369 17.07 5.39 30.58
C SER A 369 16.39 6.76 30.59
N VAL A 370 16.97 7.71 31.34
CA VAL A 370 16.40 9.04 31.58
C VAL A 370 16.91 10.04 30.54
N LEU A 371 16.01 10.76 29.94
CA LEU A 371 16.27 11.92 29.10
C LEU A 371 16.00 13.17 29.95
N GLY A 372 17.06 13.89 30.32
CA GLY A 372 16.99 15.12 31.15
C GLY A 372 17.17 16.38 30.32
N GLY A 373 16.82 17.55 30.91
CA GLY A 373 16.95 18.86 30.26
C GLY A 373 15.90 19.11 29.17
N LEU A 374 14.76 18.45 29.27
CA LEU A 374 13.71 18.54 28.24
C LEU A 374 13.10 19.95 28.14
N SER A 375 13.12 20.75 29.22
CA SER A 375 12.64 22.13 29.24
C SER A 375 13.54 23.10 28.45
N SER A 376 14.83 22.77 28.26
CA SER A 376 15.87 23.64 27.75
C SER A 376 16.53 23.16 26.44
N ILE A 377 15.83 22.33 25.65
CA ILE A 377 16.38 21.86 24.36
C ILE A 377 16.55 23.05 23.41
N PRO A 378 17.78 23.32 22.94
CA PRO A 378 18.04 24.40 22.01
C PRO A 378 17.46 24.10 20.62
N PRO A 379 17.20 25.13 19.81
CA PRO A 379 16.86 24.96 18.40
C PRO A 379 17.91 24.09 17.68
N GLN A 380 17.47 23.29 16.71
CA GLN A 380 18.29 22.30 16.01
C GLN A 380 18.32 22.53 14.51
N GLY A 381 19.46 22.27 13.90
CA GLY A 381 19.66 22.36 12.46
C GLY A 381 19.75 23.79 11.93
N PRO A 382 19.95 23.94 10.60
CA PRO A 382 20.12 25.24 9.95
C PRO A 382 18.89 26.17 10.07
N ASP A 383 17.69 25.58 10.18
CA ASP A 383 16.40 26.31 10.25
C ASP A 383 15.99 26.61 11.71
N GLU A 384 16.87 26.42 12.68
CA GLU A 384 16.61 26.64 14.11
C GLU A 384 15.34 25.95 14.62
N TRP A 385 15.05 24.76 14.08
CA TRP A 385 13.85 24.01 14.42
C TRP A 385 13.81 23.63 15.91
N ALA A 386 12.69 23.91 16.57
CA ALA A 386 12.46 23.60 17.97
C ALA A 386 11.22 22.72 18.17
N PRO A 387 11.36 21.56 18.84
CA PRO A 387 10.23 20.66 19.07
C PRO A 387 9.24 21.24 20.09
N ARG A 388 7.93 21.12 19.82
CA ARG A 388 6.84 21.50 20.74
C ARG A 388 6.02 20.28 21.13
N ASN A 389 5.62 20.19 22.39
CA ASN A 389 4.65 19.19 22.86
C ASN A 389 3.22 19.66 22.59
N ALA A 390 2.26 18.72 22.61
CA ALA A 390 0.84 19.02 22.40
C ALA A 390 0.15 19.68 23.61
N GLY A 391 0.83 19.84 24.77
CA GLY A 391 0.32 20.47 26.00
C GLY A 391 1.32 21.42 26.62
N ASP A 392 0.85 22.20 27.59
CA ASP A 392 1.66 23.24 28.24
C ASP A 392 2.59 22.69 29.34
N GLU A 393 2.33 21.50 29.88
CA GLU A 393 3.18 20.87 30.91
C GLU A 393 4.46 20.32 30.29
N GLN A 394 5.60 20.81 30.80
CA GLN A 394 6.92 20.38 30.35
C GLN A 394 7.59 19.61 31.49
N ALA A 395 7.66 18.28 31.37
CA ALA A 395 8.51 17.49 32.23
C ALA A 395 9.99 17.85 32.00
N GLU A 396 10.75 18.04 33.07
CA GLU A 396 12.20 18.30 33.00
C GLU A 396 12.97 17.06 32.57
N SER A 397 12.47 15.88 32.94
CA SER A 397 13.07 14.59 32.56
C SER A 397 12.00 13.50 32.40
N LEU A 398 12.23 12.59 31.49
CA LEU A 398 11.38 11.41 31.27
C LEU A 398 12.25 10.17 31.02
N THR A 399 11.79 8.99 31.46
CA THR A 399 12.35 7.74 30.97
C THR A 399 11.94 7.49 29.51
N LEU A 400 12.67 6.65 28.78
CA LEU A 400 12.28 6.27 27.41
C LEU A 400 10.84 5.74 27.37
N ARG A 401 10.47 4.88 28.32
CA ARG A 401 9.10 4.33 28.42
C ARG A 401 8.05 5.44 28.59
N ALA A 402 8.27 6.37 29.51
CA ALA A 402 7.37 7.50 29.73
C ALA A 402 7.27 8.41 28.49
N ALA A 403 8.41 8.71 27.87
CA ALA A 403 8.47 9.54 26.66
C ALA A 403 7.70 8.95 25.48
N LEU A 404 7.73 7.62 25.29
CA LEU A 404 6.95 6.94 24.24
C LEU A 404 5.46 6.88 24.61
N LEU A 405 5.15 6.60 25.87
CA LEU A 405 3.80 6.55 26.43
C LEU A 405 3.03 7.85 26.17
N GLU A 406 3.65 8.98 26.52
CA GLU A 406 3.11 10.33 26.37
C GLU A 406 3.25 10.87 24.93
N SER A 407 4.02 10.16 24.11
CA SER A 407 4.38 10.63 22.76
C SER A 407 5.13 11.97 22.77
N ASN A 408 6.00 12.21 23.75
CA ASN A 408 6.68 13.47 23.97
C ASN A 408 7.61 13.84 22.78
N ASN A 409 7.42 15.02 22.21
CA ASN A 409 8.16 15.49 21.03
C ASN A 409 9.57 15.93 21.39
N ARG A 410 9.73 16.61 22.54
CA ARG A 410 11.04 17.11 23.00
C ARG A 410 11.96 15.94 23.34
N ALA A 411 11.43 14.93 24.03
CA ALA A 411 12.18 13.72 24.33
C ALA A 411 12.61 12.97 23.05
N ALA A 412 11.75 12.88 22.05
CA ALA A 412 12.09 12.27 20.77
C ALA A 412 13.21 13.04 20.02
N ALA A 413 13.13 14.38 19.99
CA ALA A 413 14.15 15.21 19.36
C ALA A 413 15.50 15.10 20.07
N LEU A 414 15.51 15.17 21.40
CA LEU A 414 16.73 14.99 22.20
C LEU A 414 17.32 13.59 21.98
N LEU A 415 16.49 12.55 21.94
CA LEU A 415 16.95 11.18 21.71
C LEU A 415 17.63 11.04 20.35
N GLN A 416 17.03 11.60 19.28
CA GLN A 416 17.66 11.61 17.96
C GLN A 416 18.98 12.40 17.95
N GLN A 417 19.03 13.52 18.64
CA GLN A 417 20.27 14.30 18.77
C GLN A 417 21.39 13.49 19.44
N GLN A 418 21.06 12.71 20.48
CA GLN A 418 22.02 11.90 21.23
C GLN A 418 22.55 10.70 20.45
N ILE A 419 21.68 9.97 19.72
CA ILE A 419 22.09 8.77 18.97
C ILE A 419 22.48 9.06 17.52
N GLY A 420 22.17 10.26 17.02
CA GLY A 420 22.30 10.63 15.61
C GLY A 420 21.17 10.07 14.74
N SER A 421 21.01 10.65 13.54
CA SER A 421 20.00 10.21 12.56
C SER A 421 20.34 8.90 11.85
N LYS A 422 21.63 8.60 11.66
CA LYS A 422 22.09 7.42 10.89
C LYS A 422 21.55 6.08 11.38
N PRO A 423 21.55 5.74 12.68
CA PRO A 423 20.95 4.48 13.16
C PRO A 423 19.45 4.41 12.87
N VAL A 424 18.76 5.54 12.99
CA VAL A 424 17.30 5.63 12.74
C VAL A 424 16.98 5.42 11.26
N LEU A 425 17.71 6.11 10.36
CA LEU A 425 17.54 5.99 8.92
C LEU A 425 17.89 4.59 8.42
N ARG A 426 18.93 3.95 8.99
CA ARG A 426 19.29 2.58 8.68
C ARG A 426 18.15 1.63 9.05
N LEU A 427 17.67 1.68 10.29
CA LEU A 427 16.56 0.83 10.72
C LEU A 427 15.31 1.07 9.88
N ALA A 428 14.96 2.33 9.60
CA ALA A 428 13.83 2.69 8.74
C ALA A 428 13.96 2.07 7.34
N SER A 429 15.15 2.13 6.73
CA SER A 429 15.44 1.51 5.44
C SER A 429 15.33 -0.02 5.49
N ASP A 430 15.87 -0.64 6.55
CA ASP A 430 15.87 -2.10 6.73
C ASP A 430 14.45 -2.65 6.88
N VAL A 431 13.54 -1.91 7.52
CA VAL A 431 12.10 -2.26 7.59
C VAL A 431 11.28 -1.83 6.37
N GLY A 432 11.90 -1.24 5.34
CA GLY A 432 11.27 -0.94 4.05
C GLY A 432 10.79 0.51 3.88
N MET A 433 11.00 1.41 4.85
CA MET A 433 10.72 2.84 4.71
C MET A 433 11.94 3.54 4.09
N ARG A 434 11.87 3.84 2.79
CA ARG A 434 12.98 4.42 2.03
C ARG A 434 12.76 5.91 1.80
N ASP A 435 13.85 6.59 1.39
CA ASP A 435 13.83 8.00 0.97
C ASP A 435 13.36 8.97 2.07
N LEU A 436 13.66 8.66 3.34
CA LEU A 436 13.39 9.55 4.45
C LEU A 436 14.47 10.63 4.54
N PRO A 437 14.11 11.89 4.87
CA PRO A 437 15.06 12.98 4.97
C PRO A 437 15.94 12.88 6.21
N ASP A 438 17.22 13.24 6.08
CA ASP A 438 18.16 13.36 7.20
C ASP A 438 18.06 14.77 7.83
N VAL A 439 17.05 14.97 8.65
CA VAL A 439 16.75 16.24 9.30
C VAL A 439 16.42 16.04 10.79
N PRO A 440 16.58 17.06 11.65
CA PRO A 440 16.24 16.96 13.08
C PRO A 440 14.79 16.56 13.35
N SER A 441 13.87 17.05 12.54
CA SER A 441 12.44 16.77 12.66
C SER A 441 12.03 15.35 12.21
N LEU A 442 12.96 14.53 11.70
CA LEU A 442 12.72 13.11 11.42
C LEU A 442 12.25 12.36 12.68
N SER A 443 12.74 12.76 13.88
CA SER A 443 12.29 12.24 15.18
C SER A 443 10.77 12.33 15.37
N LEU A 444 10.11 13.26 14.69
CA LEU A 444 8.66 13.47 14.73
C LEU A 444 7.93 12.92 13.50
N GLY A 445 8.65 12.24 12.60
CA GLY A 445 8.06 11.61 11.43
C GLY A 445 7.73 12.58 10.29
N THR A 446 8.62 13.51 9.98
CA THR A 446 8.45 14.46 8.85
C THR A 446 8.64 13.83 7.47
N GLY A 447 9.28 12.67 7.37
CA GLY A 447 9.36 11.90 6.13
C GLY A 447 7.99 11.35 5.69
N VAL A 448 7.81 11.08 4.39
CA VAL A 448 6.54 10.58 3.87
C VAL A 448 6.60 9.08 3.55
N VAL A 449 5.59 8.35 3.96
CA VAL A 449 5.45 6.90 3.75
C VAL A 449 4.03 6.57 3.29
N SER A 450 3.85 5.40 2.67
CA SER A 450 2.51 4.88 2.43
C SER A 450 1.97 4.12 3.67
N PRO A 451 0.65 4.00 3.83
CA PRO A 451 0.06 3.15 4.86
C PRO A 451 0.57 1.71 4.82
N LEU A 452 0.79 1.15 3.63
CA LEU A 452 1.36 -0.19 3.46
C LEU A 452 2.79 -0.29 3.99
N GLU A 453 3.67 0.66 3.63
CA GLU A 453 5.07 0.69 4.10
C GLU A 453 5.15 0.80 5.62
N LEU A 454 4.39 1.74 6.22
CA LEU A 454 4.41 1.92 7.67
C LEU A 454 3.85 0.69 8.40
N THR A 455 2.75 0.10 7.89
CA THR A 455 2.17 -1.12 8.50
C THR A 455 3.14 -2.29 8.45
N ALA A 456 3.81 -2.49 7.31
CA ALA A 456 4.80 -3.55 7.14
C ALA A 456 6.02 -3.36 8.04
N ALA A 457 6.48 -2.12 8.21
CA ALA A 457 7.59 -1.81 9.09
C ALA A 457 7.32 -2.18 10.56
N TYR A 458 6.07 -1.99 11.03
CA TYR A 458 5.68 -2.38 12.39
C TYR A 458 5.70 -3.89 12.62
N ALA A 459 5.66 -4.72 11.58
CA ALA A 459 5.71 -6.17 11.72
C ALA A 459 6.99 -6.65 12.42
N ALA A 460 8.09 -5.90 12.34
CA ALA A 460 9.34 -6.24 13.02
C ALA A 460 9.19 -6.36 14.55
N PHE A 461 8.25 -5.65 15.17
CA PHE A 461 8.06 -5.70 16.62
C PHE A 461 7.40 -7.02 17.09
N PRO A 462 6.18 -7.39 16.65
CA PRO A 462 5.56 -8.65 17.07
C PRO A 462 6.24 -9.90 16.48
N ASN A 463 7.12 -9.73 15.48
CA ASN A 463 7.85 -10.81 14.81
C ASN A 463 9.28 -11.01 15.36
N GLY A 464 9.53 -10.64 16.61
CA GLY A 464 10.82 -10.87 17.28
C GLY A 464 12.02 -10.22 16.60
N GLY A 465 11.83 -9.07 15.95
CA GLY A 465 12.89 -8.29 15.30
C GLY A 465 13.13 -8.63 13.83
N PHE A 466 12.27 -9.44 13.21
CA PHE A 466 12.35 -9.72 11.78
C PHE A 466 11.44 -8.80 10.98
N ALA A 467 12.00 -8.03 10.06
CA ALA A 467 11.26 -7.32 9.04
C ALA A 467 10.70 -8.28 7.99
N VAL A 468 9.55 -7.96 7.44
CA VAL A 468 8.89 -8.73 6.39
C VAL A 468 8.70 -7.89 5.13
N ARG A 469 8.63 -8.54 3.98
CA ARG A 469 8.27 -7.88 2.71
C ARG A 469 6.80 -8.10 2.44
N PRO A 470 5.99 -7.03 2.28
CA PRO A 470 4.58 -7.18 1.94
C PRO A 470 4.42 -7.99 0.66
N ARG A 471 3.56 -8.99 0.69
CA ARG A 471 3.20 -9.79 -0.48
C ARG A 471 1.70 -9.97 -0.59
N ALA A 472 1.19 -9.92 -1.80
CA ALA A 472 -0.22 -10.04 -2.11
C ALA A 472 -0.53 -11.29 -2.93
N ILE A 473 0.45 -11.74 -3.72
CA ILE A 473 0.39 -12.94 -4.56
C ILE A 473 1.48 -13.89 -4.10
N THR A 474 1.08 -15.12 -3.77
CA THR A 474 2.01 -16.16 -3.32
C THR A 474 2.47 -17.04 -4.46
N GLN A 475 1.56 -17.41 -5.37
CA GLN A 475 1.85 -18.30 -6.47
C GLN A 475 0.97 -18.00 -7.68
N VAL A 476 1.50 -18.23 -8.87
CA VAL A 476 0.73 -18.20 -10.12
C VAL A 476 1.03 -19.48 -10.89
N THR A 477 -0.04 -20.18 -11.28
CA THR A 477 0.04 -21.38 -12.12
C THR A 477 -0.66 -21.13 -13.44
N ASP A 478 -0.17 -21.75 -14.50
CA ASP A 478 -0.80 -21.72 -15.82
C ASP A 478 -1.91 -22.78 -15.97
N ALA A 479 -2.52 -22.85 -17.14
CA ALA A 479 -3.58 -23.82 -17.47
C ALA A 479 -3.17 -25.28 -17.31
N ASP A 480 -1.88 -25.59 -17.48
CA ASP A 480 -1.34 -26.93 -17.41
C ASP A 480 -0.94 -27.29 -15.96
N GLY A 481 -1.17 -26.37 -14.98
CA GLY A 481 -0.80 -26.52 -13.59
C GLY A 481 0.67 -26.24 -13.29
N SER A 482 1.45 -25.81 -14.28
CA SER A 482 2.87 -25.45 -14.11
C SER A 482 3.00 -24.13 -13.33
N VAL A 483 3.95 -24.09 -12.41
CA VAL A 483 4.21 -22.89 -11.59
C VAL A 483 4.98 -21.87 -12.42
N ALA A 484 4.28 -20.78 -12.80
CA ALA A 484 4.88 -19.66 -13.52
C ALA A 484 5.56 -18.64 -12.57
N PHE A 485 5.11 -18.59 -11.31
CA PHE A 485 5.66 -17.71 -10.29
C PHE A 485 5.43 -18.29 -8.90
N ASP A 486 6.46 -18.22 -8.07
CA ASP A 486 6.42 -18.54 -6.66
C ASP A 486 7.06 -17.41 -5.85
N ASN A 487 6.43 -17.03 -4.75
CA ASN A 487 6.83 -15.91 -3.91
C ASN A 487 6.82 -16.33 -2.43
N PRO A 488 7.85 -17.05 -1.98
CA PRO A 488 7.95 -17.45 -0.59
C PRO A 488 8.08 -16.24 0.34
N ALA A 489 7.65 -16.39 1.59
CA ALA A 489 7.83 -15.37 2.62
C ALA A 489 9.33 -15.11 2.84
N ARG A 490 9.69 -13.84 3.01
CA ARG A 490 11.06 -13.42 3.29
C ARG A 490 11.09 -12.58 4.56
N GLN A 491 12.05 -12.89 5.41
CA GLN A 491 12.27 -12.22 6.68
C GLN A 491 13.75 -11.89 6.80
N ASP A 492 14.05 -10.66 7.21
CA ASP A 492 15.41 -10.21 7.48
C ASP A 492 15.47 -9.69 8.92
N ARG A 493 16.42 -10.19 9.73
CA ARG A 493 16.59 -9.68 11.11
C ARG A 493 17.15 -8.27 11.08
N VAL A 494 16.42 -7.32 11.68
CA VAL A 494 16.75 -5.89 11.66
C VAL A 494 17.04 -5.34 13.06
N ILE A 495 16.45 -5.93 14.10
CA ILE A 495 16.73 -5.68 15.52
C ILE A 495 16.78 -7.00 16.27
N SER A 496 17.37 -7.00 17.48
CA SER A 496 17.34 -8.19 18.32
C SER A 496 15.93 -8.47 18.85
N ASP A 497 15.66 -9.72 19.20
CA ASP A 497 14.40 -10.14 19.81
C ASP A 497 14.15 -9.43 21.15
N ALA A 498 15.20 -9.20 21.95
CA ALA A 498 15.12 -8.43 23.18
C ALA A 498 14.68 -6.97 22.94
N VAL A 499 15.25 -6.29 21.95
CA VAL A 499 14.83 -4.92 21.58
C VAL A 499 13.41 -4.92 21.06
N ALA A 500 13.03 -5.89 20.22
CA ALA A 500 11.67 -6.02 19.70
C ALA A 500 10.69 -6.20 20.85
N PHE A 501 10.99 -7.06 21.83
CA PHE A 501 10.12 -7.27 22.99
C PHE A 501 10.03 -6.04 23.90
N GLN A 502 11.14 -5.34 24.17
CA GLN A 502 11.12 -4.07 24.90
C GLN A 502 10.18 -3.06 24.21
N MET A 503 10.25 -2.95 22.88
CA MET A 503 9.34 -2.08 22.12
C MET A 503 7.88 -2.52 22.21
N VAL A 504 7.59 -3.83 22.13
CA VAL A 504 6.25 -4.37 22.34
C VAL A 504 5.72 -3.97 23.71
N SER A 505 6.50 -4.22 24.78
CA SER A 505 6.14 -3.88 26.16
C SER A 505 5.87 -2.39 26.34
N MET A 506 6.72 -1.52 25.78
CA MET A 506 6.51 -0.07 25.84
C MET A 506 5.26 0.38 25.06
N MET A 507 4.97 -0.26 23.91
CA MET A 507 3.78 0.05 23.10
C MET A 507 2.49 -0.58 23.66
N GLN A 508 2.55 -1.62 24.48
CA GLN A 508 1.39 -2.10 25.27
C GLN A 508 0.94 -1.01 26.24
N ASP A 509 1.86 -0.35 26.96
CA ASP A 509 1.56 0.75 27.84
C ASP A 509 0.81 1.91 27.14
N VAL A 510 1.11 2.17 25.86
CA VAL A 510 0.40 3.20 25.07
C VAL A 510 -1.09 2.89 24.95
N LEU A 511 -1.47 1.59 24.84
CA LEU A 511 -2.87 1.17 24.82
C LEU A 511 -3.47 1.05 26.23
N ASP A 512 -2.67 0.70 27.21
CA ASP A 512 -3.18 0.45 28.56
C ASP A 512 -3.43 1.75 29.33
N ARG A 513 -2.56 2.75 29.19
CA ARG A 513 -2.58 4.00 29.99
C ARG A 513 -2.08 5.25 29.26
N GLY A 514 -1.68 5.13 27.99
CA GLY A 514 -1.13 6.23 27.19
C GLY A 514 -2.12 6.84 26.22
N THR A 515 -1.58 7.39 25.13
CA THR A 515 -2.35 8.13 24.12
C THR A 515 -3.43 7.30 23.40
N ALA A 516 -3.40 5.97 23.51
CA ALA A 516 -4.39 5.06 22.92
C ALA A 516 -5.23 4.32 23.98
N ALA A 517 -5.29 4.78 25.22
CA ALA A 517 -6.01 4.09 26.31
C ALA A 517 -7.51 3.86 26.01
N ALA A 518 -8.12 4.68 25.17
CA ALA A 518 -9.48 4.49 24.68
C ALA A 518 -9.70 3.13 23.98
N ALA A 519 -8.65 2.48 23.47
CA ALA A 519 -8.74 1.12 22.93
C ALA A 519 -9.28 0.15 24.00
N ARG A 520 -8.77 0.24 25.22
CA ARG A 520 -9.17 -0.60 26.36
C ARG A 520 -10.49 -0.12 26.98
N THR A 521 -10.56 1.15 27.32
CA THR A 521 -11.65 1.72 28.12
C THR A 521 -12.94 1.94 27.34
N THR A 522 -12.84 2.31 26.06
CA THR A 522 -13.98 2.72 25.23
C THR A 522 -14.29 1.71 24.12
N TYR A 523 -13.26 1.18 23.44
CA TYR A 523 -13.47 0.36 22.24
C TYR A 523 -13.38 -1.15 22.48
N GLY A 524 -13.17 -1.60 23.73
CA GLY A 524 -13.30 -3.00 24.15
C GLY A 524 -12.21 -3.94 23.60
N VAL A 525 -11.01 -3.43 23.33
CA VAL A 525 -9.85 -4.24 22.94
C VAL A 525 -9.23 -4.82 24.23
N ARG A 526 -9.65 -6.02 24.66
CA ARG A 526 -9.26 -6.63 25.96
C ARG A 526 -8.24 -7.77 25.82
N PHE A 527 -7.66 -7.97 24.65
CA PHE A 527 -6.67 -9.01 24.37
C PHE A 527 -5.27 -8.38 24.20
N PRO A 528 -4.19 -9.17 24.29
CA PRO A 528 -2.83 -8.70 24.13
C PRO A 528 -2.64 -7.96 22.80
N SER A 529 -2.29 -6.71 22.88
CA SER A 529 -2.08 -5.84 21.72
C SER A 529 -1.26 -4.62 22.10
N ALA A 530 -0.50 -4.12 21.15
CA ALA A 530 0.36 -2.96 21.29
C ALA A 530 0.21 -2.04 20.07
N GLY A 531 0.64 -0.76 20.18
CA GLY A 531 0.55 0.15 19.05
C GLY A 531 0.91 1.58 19.39
N LYS A 532 0.81 2.45 18.39
CA LYS A 532 1.16 3.86 18.50
C LYS A 532 0.22 4.76 17.69
N THR A 533 -0.19 5.86 18.29
CA THR A 533 -0.89 6.96 17.61
C THR A 533 0.10 7.81 16.81
N GLY A 534 -0.35 8.33 15.67
CA GLY A 534 0.33 9.37 14.91
C GLY A 534 -0.62 10.54 14.64
N THR A 535 -0.07 11.73 14.65
CA THR A 535 -0.77 12.96 14.29
C THR A 535 0.27 13.89 13.69
N THR A 536 -0.04 14.51 12.57
CA THR A 536 0.81 15.53 11.96
C THR A 536 0.45 16.91 12.44
N ASP A 537 1.35 17.86 12.24
CA ASP A 537 1.09 19.26 12.51
C ASP A 537 -0.17 19.73 11.76
N ASP A 538 -0.89 20.69 12.36
CA ASP A 538 -2.16 21.21 11.86
C ASP A 538 -3.27 20.14 11.70
N PHE A 539 -3.11 18.95 12.30
CA PHE A 539 -4.12 17.89 12.25
C PHE A 539 -4.55 17.50 10.82
N LYS A 540 -3.59 17.38 9.90
CA LYS A 540 -3.85 17.00 8.49
C LYS A 540 -3.96 15.49 8.29
N ASP A 541 -3.18 14.71 9.07
CA ASP A 541 -3.15 13.26 9.02
C ASP A 541 -3.28 12.68 10.42
N ALA A 542 -4.21 11.75 10.59
CA ALA A 542 -4.40 10.99 11.81
C ALA A 542 -4.08 9.51 11.56
N TRP A 543 -3.20 8.94 12.39
CA TRP A 543 -2.71 7.58 12.27
C TRP A 543 -2.92 6.77 13.54
N PHE A 544 -3.14 5.49 13.35
CA PHE A 544 -2.92 4.49 14.37
C PHE A 544 -2.35 3.22 13.74
N VAL A 545 -1.20 2.77 14.23
CA VAL A 545 -0.64 1.47 13.86
C VAL A 545 -0.53 0.63 15.11
N GLY A 546 -1.19 -0.52 15.10
CA GLY A 546 -1.17 -1.44 16.23
C GLY A 546 -1.22 -2.89 15.78
N PHE A 547 -0.90 -3.78 16.70
CA PHE A 547 -0.72 -5.19 16.40
C PHE A 547 -1.09 -6.11 17.56
N THR A 548 -1.36 -7.35 17.20
CA THR A 548 -1.34 -8.54 18.05
C THR A 548 -0.18 -9.44 17.61
N THR A 549 -0.01 -10.59 18.21
CA THR A 549 0.96 -11.60 17.75
C THR A 549 0.67 -12.17 16.35
N SER A 550 -0.56 -11.99 15.86
CA SER A 550 -1.01 -12.60 14.59
C SER A 550 -1.36 -11.61 13.49
N THR A 551 -1.46 -10.31 13.79
CA THR A 551 -1.90 -9.31 12.81
C THR A 551 -1.38 -7.92 13.17
N VAL A 552 -0.77 -7.24 12.19
CA VAL A 552 -0.43 -5.81 12.26
C VAL A 552 -1.44 -5.05 11.42
N VAL A 553 -1.97 -3.96 11.95
CA VAL A 553 -2.97 -3.12 11.27
C VAL A 553 -2.57 -1.67 11.35
N GLY A 554 -2.44 -1.04 10.19
CA GLY A 554 -2.25 0.40 10.06
C GLY A 554 -3.50 1.08 9.54
N VAL A 555 -3.90 2.18 10.16
CA VAL A 555 -5.01 3.02 9.74
C VAL A 555 -4.54 4.46 9.60
N TRP A 556 -4.85 5.05 8.47
CA TRP A 556 -4.69 6.47 8.17
C TRP A 556 -6.05 7.11 7.92
N VAL A 557 -6.24 8.34 8.40
CA VAL A 557 -7.40 9.18 8.12
C VAL A 557 -6.92 10.60 7.75
N GLY A 558 -7.42 11.13 6.64
CA GLY A 558 -7.05 12.45 6.13
C GLY A 558 -7.86 12.84 4.90
N GLU A 559 -7.52 13.96 4.27
CA GLU A 559 -8.09 14.40 3.01
C GLU A 559 -7.06 14.27 1.86
N ASP A 560 -7.53 14.20 0.60
CA ASP A 560 -6.63 14.05 -0.56
C ASP A 560 -5.71 15.27 -0.72
N GLN A 561 -6.25 16.45 -0.58
CA GLN A 561 -5.49 17.68 -0.43
C GLN A 561 -5.22 17.88 1.07
N PRO A 562 -3.95 17.95 1.52
CA PRO A 562 -3.64 18.06 2.94
C PRO A 562 -4.27 19.31 3.57
N ALA A 563 -5.35 19.12 4.31
CA ALA A 563 -6.08 20.15 5.04
C ALA A 563 -6.36 19.67 6.47
N THR A 564 -6.58 20.59 7.39
CA THR A 564 -6.96 20.28 8.78
C THR A 564 -8.27 19.50 8.81
N ILE A 565 -8.22 18.24 9.24
CA ILE A 565 -9.40 17.36 9.26
C ILE A 565 -10.34 17.61 10.45
N GLY A 566 -9.96 18.45 11.40
CA GLY A 566 -10.79 18.87 12.52
C GLY A 566 -9.98 19.39 13.69
N ARG A 567 -10.66 20.06 14.64
CA ARG A 567 -10.05 20.40 15.92
C ARG A 567 -9.75 19.12 16.69
N GLU A 568 -8.57 19.03 17.30
CA GLU A 568 -8.14 17.84 18.07
C GLU A 568 -8.26 16.54 17.27
N ALA A 569 -7.90 16.57 15.99
CA ALA A 569 -7.95 15.41 15.12
C ALA A 569 -6.77 14.46 15.37
N TYR A 570 -6.61 14.06 16.61
CA TYR A 570 -5.59 13.09 17.02
C TYR A 570 -5.87 11.70 16.44
N GLY A 571 -4.82 10.94 16.24
CA GLY A 571 -4.92 9.53 15.80
C GLY A 571 -5.81 8.69 16.73
N ALA A 572 -5.81 8.98 18.03
CA ALA A 572 -6.67 8.37 19.03
C ALA A 572 -8.18 8.59 18.77
N ARG A 573 -8.54 9.71 18.16
CA ARG A 573 -9.94 10.08 17.89
C ARG A 573 -10.43 9.60 16.53
N TYR A 574 -9.57 9.62 15.49
CA TYR A 574 -9.95 9.35 14.11
C TYR A 574 -9.55 7.96 13.62
N ALA A 575 -8.33 7.52 13.87
CA ALA A 575 -7.81 6.25 13.37
C ALA A 575 -8.02 5.07 14.35
N LEU A 576 -7.86 5.30 15.66
CA LEU A 576 -7.98 4.25 16.68
C LEU A 576 -9.37 3.57 16.72
N PRO A 577 -10.51 4.26 16.55
CA PRO A 577 -11.82 3.58 16.49
C PRO A 577 -11.94 2.60 15.35
N ILE A 578 -11.44 2.96 14.16
CA ILE A 578 -11.43 2.11 12.95
C ILE A 578 -10.56 0.88 13.21
N TRP A 579 -9.35 1.10 13.72
CA TRP A 579 -8.44 0.03 14.11
C TRP A 579 -9.08 -0.92 15.12
N SER A 580 -9.69 -0.36 16.17
CA SER A 580 -10.30 -1.14 17.27
C SER A 580 -11.46 -2.01 16.79
N GLU A 581 -12.30 -1.50 15.89
CA GLU A 581 -13.39 -2.26 15.28
C GLU A 581 -12.85 -3.42 14.45
N PHE A 582 -11.88 -3.15 13.59
CA PHE A 582 -11.31 -4.16 12.71
C PHE A 582 -10.52 -5.22 13.48
N ILE A 583 -9.64 -4.84 14.41
CA ILE A 583 -8.79 -5.81 15.14
C ILE A 583 -9.64 -6.77 15.99
N ARG A 584 -10.76 -6.29 16.56
CA ARG A 584 -11.72 -7.14 17.28
C ARG A 584 -12.39 -8.16 16.36
N ALA A 585 -12.69 -7.80 15.12
CA ALA A 585 -13.22 -8.73 14.13
C ALA A 585 -12.15 -9.76 13.71
N THR A 586 -10.91 -9.31 13.57
CA THR A 586 -9.77 -10.14 13.16
C THR A 586 -9.43 -11.21 14.21
N THR A 587 -9.42 -10.86 15.50
CA THR A 587 -9.05 -11.80 16.58
C THR A 587 -10.01 -12.96 16.76
N ARG A 588 -11.22 -12.91 16.21
CA ARG A 588 -12.14 -14.06 16.16
C ARG A 588 -11.63 -15.19 15.27
N LYS A 589 -10.85 -14.88 14.22
CA LYS A 589 -10.29 -15.83 13.25
C LYS A 589 -8.80 -16.06 13.44
N ARG A 590 -8.10 -15.04 13.93
CA ARG A 590 -6.66 -15.00 14.18
C ARG A 590 -6.42 -14.60 15.65
N PRO A 591 -6.53 -15.52 16.60
CA PRO A 591 -6.46 -15.19 18.02
C PRO A 591 -5.16 -14.49 18.40
N ALA A 592 -5.28 -13.47 19.23
CA ALA A 592 -4.14 -12.85 19.88
C ALA A 592 -3.63 -13.75 21.01
N ARG A 593 -2.33 -14.00 21.04
CA ARG A 593 -1.63 -14.69 22.12
C ARG A 593 -0.85 -13.68 22.94
N GLU A 594 -0.37 -14.06 24.13
CA GLU A 594 0.56 -13.25 24.89
C GLU A 594 1.86 -13.06 24.12
N PHE A 595 2.45 -11.89 24.28
CA PHE A 595 3.80 -11.63 23.78
C PHE A 595 4.79 -12.26 24.74
N VAL A 596 5.70 -13.06 24.21
CA VAL A 596 6.68 -13.81 25.01
C VAL A 596 8.01 -13.06 25.05
N PRO A 597 8.59 -12.81 26.24
CA PRO A 597 9.91 -12.21 26.36
C PRO A 597 10.98 -13.05 25.66
N ALA A 598 12.03 -12.42 25.17
CA ALA A 598 13.21 -13.14 24.70
C ALA A 598 13.88 -13.89 25.86
N SER A 599 14.43 -15.07 25.59
CA SER A 599 14.89 -16.01 26.61
C SER A 599 16.00 -15.50 27.55
N GLU A 600 16.78 -14.50 27.13
CA GLU A 600 17.89 -13.94 27.90
C GLU A 600 17.52 -12.66 28.68
N MET A 601 16.25 -12.29 28.72
CA MET A 601 15.80 -11.06 29.40
C MET A 601 15.64 -11.28 30.90
N GLN A 602 16.04 -10.24 31.67
CA GLN A 602 15.83 -10.21 33.10
C GLN A 602 14.55 -9.43 33.42
N GLU A 603 13.64 -10.07 34.15
CA GLU A 603 12.42 -9.44 34.66
C GLU A 603 12.69 -8.76 36.00
N VAL A 604 12.32 -7.48 36.11
CA VAL A 604 12.51 -6.70 37.34
C VAL A 604 11.23 -5.95 37.66
N THR A 605 10.76 -6.11 38.89
CA THR A 605 9.63 -5.33 39.39
C THR A 605 10.06 -3.91 39.73
N LEU A 606 9.42 -2.91 39.12
CA LEU A 606 9.67 -1.50 39.34
C LEU A 606 8.40 -0.76 39.76
N CYS A 607 8.57 0.42 40.37
CA CYS A 607 7.48 1.36 40.61
C CYS A 607 6.99 1.95 39.27
N ARG A 608 5.70 1.87 39.02
CA ARG A 608 5.08 2.35 37.76
C ARG A 608 5.13 3.88 37.59
N VAL A 609 5.35 4.64 38.68
CA VAL A 609 5.40 6.12 38.65
C VAL A 609 6.84 6.62 38.50
N SER A 610 7.77 6.14 39.32
CA SER A 610 9.16 6.61 39.31
C SER A 610 10.09 5.80 38.42
N TYR A 611 9.66 4.60 37.97
CA TYR A 611 10.50 3.64 37.24
C TYR A 611 11.75 3.16 38.00
N LEU A 612 11.73 3.33 39.33
CA LEU A 612 12.78 2.92 40.26
C LEU A 612 12.34 1.70 41.09
N LYS A 613 13.24 1.16 41.91
CA LYS A 613 12.96 0.02 42.77
C LYS A 613 11.79 0.33 43.72
N PRO A 614 10.76 -0.54 43.78
CA PRO A 614 9.55 -0.19 44.53
C PRO A 614 9.75 -0.23 46.05
N VAL A 615 8.95 0.55 46.77
CA VAL A 615 8.65 0.44 48.19
C VAL A 615 7.24 -0.16 48.34
N GLU A 616 6.82 -0.46 49.59
CA GLU A 616 5.60 -1.23 49.88
C GLU A 616 4.32 -0.65 49.26
N GLU A 617 4.23 0.69 49.17
CA GLU A 617 3.02 1.36 48.65
C GLU A 617 3.07 1.66 47.14
N CYS A 618 4.11 1.24 46.43
CA CYS A 618 4.24 1.50 45.02
C CYS A 618 3.24 0.71 44.17
N PRO A 619 2.54 1.35 43.25
CA PRO A 619 1.96 0.62 42.14
C PRO A 619 3.11 0.03 41.29
N THR A 620 3.13 -1.27 41.12
CA THR A 620 4.26 -1.95 40.46
C THR A 620 3.90 -2.41 39.04
N TYR A 621 4.94 -2.65 38.26
CA TYR A 621 4.90 -3.34 36.98
C TYR A 621 6.20 -4.11 36.75
N THR A 622 6.21 -5.05 35.83
CA THR A 622 7.41 -5.79 35.41
C THR A 622 8.08 -5.08 34.25
N GLU A 623 9.34 -4.74 34.41
CA GLU A 623 10.21 -4.24 33.36
C GLU A 623 11.15 -5.34 32.87
N TYR A 624 11.49 -5.32 31.57
CA TYR A 624 12.30 -6.32 30.91
C TYR A 624 13.63 -5.72 30.45
N PHE A 625 14.72 -6.20 31.01
CA PHE A 625 16.07 -5.74 30.74
C PHE A 625 16.81 -6.77 29.87
N LYS A 626 17.44 -6.31 28.79
CA LYS A 626 18.38 -7.14 28.04
C LYS A 626 19.74 -7.20 28.77
N LYS A 627 20.56 -8.17 28.43
CA LYS A 627 21.90 -8.30 28.99
C LYS A 627 22.70 -7.01 28.76
N GLY A 628 23.25 -6.46 29.85
CA GLY A 628 24.04 -5.22 29.84
C GLY A 628 23.22 -3.95 30.11
N ASP A 629 21.89 -4.01 30.19
CA ASP A 629 21.10 -2.86 30.62
C ASP A 629 21.36 -2.51 32.09
N ALA A 630 21.43 -1.22 32.40
CA ALA A 630 21.55 -0.74 33.79
C ALA A 630 20.20 -0.87 34.51
N ILE A 631 20.17 -1.72 35.54
CA ILE A 631 18.99 -1.92 36.38
C ILE A 631 18.97 -0.88 37.50
N PRO A 632 17.88 -0.13 37.73
CA PRO A 632 17.77 0.84 38.80
C PRO A 632 17.96 0.20 40.18
N SER A 633 18.91 0.71 40.97
CA SER A 633 19.12 0.29 42.35
C SER A 633 18.48 1.21 43.40
N GLN A 634 18.17 2.43 43.02
CA GLN A 634 17.56 3.44 43.89
C GLN A 634 16.11 3.11 44.22
N LEU A 635 15.72 3.35 45.46
CA LEU A 635 14.32 3.20 45.92
C LEU A 635 13.43 4.35 45.38
N CYS A 636 12.16 4.05 45.18
CA CYS A 636 11.16 5.04 44.75
C CYS A 636 11.03 6.19 45.74
N PRO A 637 11.34 7.43 45.34
CA PRO A 637 11.20 8.58 46.26
C PRO A 637 9.74 9.07 46.37
N VAL A 638 8.89 8.75 45.42
CA VAL A 638 7.52 9.26 45.33
C VAL A 638 6.59 8.65 46.40
N HIS A 639 6.77 7.36 46.70
CA HIS A 639 5.91 6.62 47.64
C HIS A 639 6.61 6.35 48.99
N GLN A 640 7.78 6.94 49.22
CA GLN A 640 8.36 6.96 50.58
C GLN A 640 7.51 7.89 51.42
N GLY A 641 6.77 7.34 52.35
CA GLY A 641 5.91 8.12 53.27
C GLY A 641 6.68 9.21 54.03
N SER A 642 5.98 10.12 54.69
CA SER A 642 6.60 11.22 55.46
C SER A 642 7.66 10.67 56.42
N VAL A 643 8.68 11.48 56.75
CA VAL A 643 9.75 11.11 57.70
C VAL A 643 9.19 10.46 58.99
N LYS A 644 8.00 10.91 59.43
CA LYS A 644 7.27 10.34 60.56
C LYS A 644 6.79 8.90 60.31
N GLN A 645 6.34 8.59 59.10
CA GLN A 645 5.95 7.22 58.68
C GLN A 645 7.17 6.33 58.47
N GLN A 646 8.27 6.88 57.97
CA GLN A 646 9.53 6.14 57.83
C GLN A 646 10.10 5.74 59.21
N ILE A 647 10.04 6.65 60.20
CA ILE A 647 10.45 6.37 61.59
C ILE A 647 9.54 5.31 62.21
N GLN A 648 8.21 5.42 62.04
CA GLN A 648 7.26 4.41 62.55
C GLN A 648 7.52 3.03 61.97
N ARG A 649 7.81 2.93 60.67
CA ARG A 649 8.16 1.64 60.00
C ARG A 649 9.47 1.08 60.45
N ALA A 650 10.51 1.92 60.62
CA ALA A 650 11.80 1.49 61.15
C ALA A 650 11.63 0.94 62.57
N VAL A 651 10.85 1.60 63.42
CA VAL A 651 10.52 1.16 64.76
C VAL A 651 9.72 -0.15 64.77
N GLN A 652 8.67 -0.27 63.91
CA GLN A 652 7.90 -1.53 63.80
C GLN A 652 8.74 -2.67 63.24
N GLY A 653 9.64 -2.41 62.23
CA GLY A 653 10.56 -3.39 61.69
C GLY A 653 11.57 -3.88 62.75
N PHE A 654 12.08 -2.96 63.56
CA PHE A 654 12.97 -3.27 64.71
C PHE A 654 12.25 -4.17 65.70
N PHE A 655 11.03 -3.84 66.12
CA PHE A 655 10.28 -4.67 67.08
C PHE A 655 9.85 -6.02 66.50
N LYS A 656 9.49 -6.13 65.20
CA LYS A 656 9.29 -7.43 64.50
C LYS A 656 10.55 -8.27 64.47
N GLY A 657 11.75 -7.66 64.23
CA GLY A 657 13.04 -8.32 64.24
C GLY A 657 13.40 -8.82 65.63
N LEU A 658 13.18 -8.00 66.67
CA LEU A 658 13.38 -8.37 68.08
C LEU A 658 12.44 -9.51 68.51
N GLY A 659 11.19 -9.47 68.10
CA GLY A 659 10.21 -10.55 68.39
C GLY A 659 10.58 -11.88 67.74
N LYS A 660 11.17 -11.88 66.52
CA LYS A 660 11.72 -13.10 65.87
C LYS A 660 12.97 -13.63 66.56
N LYS A 661 13.86 -12.75 67.04
CA LYS A 661 15.05 -13.16 67.80
C LYS A 661 14.69 -13.72 69.19
N LEU A 662 13.74 -13.10 69.88
CA LEU A 662 13.27 -13.61 71.20
C LEU A 662 12.53 -14.94 71.06
N LYS A 663 11.75 -15.19 69.99
CA LYS A 663 11.13 -16.49 69.75
C LYS A 663 12.14 -17.62 69.39
N GLY A 664 13.38 -17.23 68.94
CA GLY A 664 14.48 -18.18 68.67
C GLY A 664 15.32 -18.53 69.90
N ILE A 665 15.19 -17.78 71.00
CA ILE A 665 15.91 -18.00 72.26
C ILE A 665 15.06 -18.86 73.26
N PHE A 666 13.77 -18.94 73.03
CA PHE A 666 12.81 -19.72 73.85
C PHE A 666 12.29 -20.98 73.11
N ARG A 667 13.03 -21.52 72.15
CA ARG A 667 12.86 -22.86 71.60
C ARG A 667 14.06 -23.75 71.89
#